data_f9e4efddfa4b3d4e266726f1551f2221
#
_entry.id   f9e4efddfa4b3d4e266726f1551f2221
#
_cell.length_a   1.000
_cell.length_b   1.000
_cell.length_c   1.000
_cell.angle_alpha   90.00
_cell.angle_beta   90.00
_cell.angle_gamma   90.00
#
_symmetry.space_group_name_H-M   'P 1'
#
loop_
_entity.id
_entity.type
_entity.pdbx_description
1 polymer ?
#
loop_
_entity_poly.entity_id
_entity_poly.type
_entity_poly.pdbx_seq_one_letter_code
_entity_poly.pdbx_strand_id
1 'polypeptide(L)'
;MTLKRLAAILLASLTTLALNAQTTGGNNKTTGKSGTSGISDQMLDEIQVTGTKSTMKLKVDRKEFDVSSMITTDGLTATEVLETIPSVEVDNDGNVSLRGNSSVEIRINGRNSGLNSDNQGQILQQLPAESIEKIEIIDNPSSKFSAEGSAGIINIVLKKDRRAGYYGSAQAGINTRSGVRGSFNINYSSSKLDAYANVGYRHRENTGRNESEQDNLVNGVPTSFERHYKENSSTGNNLFSRAGVTWHVDSKNDLSLSGMLMTGKNKNNSTTPYYYGYYVNSANYDSFVEGQEMLYKIRTRDEHSSGPMTMFNMEFNYRHNFALSHFIDFIVSHNRWNADNDNIYQDSITNLASYDSQYKQESYQSRPLNIKNNNTEIRLDYENRLSEAMKVEAGYNGRLSRENTPQQSYEAPNWDGTGLVEDHLYYNRFIYNLDVHALYATLSYNYKKMGVMAGLRGEYWRVNTESYDWDQDHGVKEKDPAFKKDYFQLFPSIFMSYQLTETQQLQLNYTRRLRRPWGGELNNFRNTSDASITSYGNPLLTPEYSNSFSLNYLKQWDQHSLLVSAYYRPTSDVIQRINYRNSTDGMMYSTPQNVAKSTSTGIELTGKNKIARIIDLTTNVNLYYYKLDDFSYDIEGQTVTGNARDNFTWNARIIAQLTLPWDISMQISGRYNSRQVITQGYRPAQISMDAAVKKNFFNRALVLSINCRDVFNSRKWESYTSSDTFSRYSLNKRRSRTVNFNLTWNFGNSQGKKKREAQNNENEEEEMSVGGYDM
;
A
#
# COMPACT_ATOMS: atom_id res chain seq x y z
N MET A 1 12.00 -18.79 26.21
CA MET A 1 13.24 -18.93 25.42
C MET A 1 13.74 -17.53 25.12
N THR A 2 14.84 -17.09 25.74
CA THR A 2 15.24 -15.68 25.78
C THR A 2 15.73 -15.20 24.40
N LEU A 3 15.39 -13.96 24.03
CA LEU A 3 15.74 -13.27 22.77
C LEU A 3 17.22 -13.41 22.38
N LYS A 4 18.13 -13.52 23.37
CA LYS A 4 19.56 -13.74 23.16
C LYS A 4 19.89 -15.10 22.49
N ARG A 5 19.07 -16.13 22.68
CA ARG A 5 19.26 -17.44 22.04
C ARG A 5 18.78 -17.47 20.59
N LEU A 6 17.73 -16.67 20.25
CA LEU A 6 17.27 -16.55 18.86
C LEU A 6 18.24 -15.73 18.00
N ALA A 7 18.82 -14.66 18.56
CA ALA A 7 19.84 -13.84 17.87
C ALA A 7 21.13 -14.65 17.63
N ALA A 8 21.52 -15.49 18.59
CA ALA A 8 22.67 -16.38 18.46
C ALA A 8 22.48 -17.47 17.39
N ILE A 9 21.28 -18.01 17.25
CA ILE A 9 20.94 -19.01 16.21
C ILE A 9 20.92 -18.35 14.82
N LEU A 10 20.43 -17.13 14.70
CA LEU A 10 20.43 -16.35 13.43
C LEU A 10 21.88 -15.94 13.02
N LEU A 11 22.71 -15.54 13.98
CA LEU A 11 24.12 -15.22 13.69
C LEU A 11 24.94 -16.48 13.38
N ALA A 12 24.70 -17.57 14.08
CA ALA A 12 25.39 -18.84 13.83
C ALA A 12 25.03 -19.46 12.48
N SER A 13 23.79 -19.28 11.98
CA SER A 13 23.38 -19.74 10.66
C SER A 13 23.99 -18.90 9.53
N LEU A 14 24.29 -17.62 9.77
CA LEU A 14 24.97 -16.74 8.83
C LEU A 14 26.49 -16.99 8.75
N THR A 15 27.11 -17.37 9.87
CA THR A 15 28.57 -17.65 9.92
C THR A 15 28.91 -19.05 9.41
N THR A 16 28.06 -20.06 9.59
CA THR A 16 28.27 -21.42 9.05
C THR A 16 28.12 -21.48 7.53
N LEU A 17 27.33 -20.59 6.92
CA LEU A 17 27.25 -20.45 5.44
C LEU A 17 28.48 -19.80 4.80
N ALA A 18 29.22 -19.01 5.55
CA ALA A 18 30.44 -18.35 5.05
C ALA A 18 31.70 -19.25 5.11
N LEU A 19 31.72 -20.26 5.99
CA LEU A 19 32.92 -21.13 6.17
C LEU A 19 32.94 -22.36 5.26
N ASN A 20 31.81 -22.80 4.70
CA ASN A 20 31.75 -24.00 3.84
C ASN A 20 32.01 -23.71 2.33
N ALA A 21 32.32 -22.48 1.95
CA ALA A 21 32.54 -22.08 0.57
C ALA A 21 34.05 -22.15 0.14
N GLN A 22 34.95 -22.63 1.00
CA GLN A 22 36.41 -22.57 0.73
C GLN A 22 37.12 -23.90 0.44
N THR A 23 36.42 -25.02 0.38
CA THR A 23 37.07 -26.31 0.07
C THR A 23 36.33 -27.08 -0.99
N THR A 24 36.62 -26.85 -2.25
CA THR A 24 36.77 -27.86 -3.33
C THR A 24 37.24 -27.16 -4.61
N GLY A 25 38.54 -26.98 -4.73
CA GLY A 25 39.21 -26.75 -6.00
C GLY A 25 39.77 -28.07 -6.49
N GLY A 26 39.28 -28.59 -7.58
CA GLY A 26 39.76 -29.78 -8.24
C GLY A 26 39.97 -29.52 -9.74
N ASN A 27 41.23 -29.44 -10.15
CA ASN A 27 41.73 -29.38 -11.52
C ASN A 27 41.17 -30.52 -12.40
N ASN A 28 40.75 -30.18 -13.63
CA ASN A 28 40.96 -31.08 -14.77
C ASN A 28 41.19 -30.26 -16.03
N LYS A 29 42.45 -30.35 -16.50
CA LYS A 29 42.90 -30.00 -17.86
C LYS A 29 42.48 -31.11 -18.79
N THR A 30 41.91 -30.75 -19.94
CA THR A 30 42.07 -31.55 -21.17
C THR A 30 42.22 -30.64 -22.38
N THR A 31 43.32 -30.90 -23.08
CA THR A 31 43.80 -30.32 -24.32
C THR A 31 43.04 -30.81 -25.53
N GLY A 32 42.91 -29.96 -26.57
CA GLY A 32 42.75 -30.54 -27.92
C GLY A 32 42.12 -29.71 -29.00
N LYS A 33 42.95 -29.04 -29.78
CA LYS A 33 42.96 -28.87 -31.23
C LYS A 33 42.03 -27.87 -31.93
N SER A 34 42.75 -26.97 -32.60
CA SER A 34 42.38 -26.06 -33.69
C SER A 34 41.66 -26.69 -34.89
N GLY A 35 40.79 -25.92 -35.48
CA GLY A 35 40.24 -26.12 -36.82
C GLY A 35 39.45 -24.91 -37.30
N THR A 36 40.07 -24.13 -38.15
CA THR A 36 39.49 -23.03 -38.94
C THR A 36 38.42 -23.50 -39.86
N SER A 37 37.25 -22.83 -39.90
CA SER A 37 36.61 -22.21 -41.09
C SER A 37 35.09 -22.08 -40.97
N GLY A 38 34.58 -20.97 -41.46
CA GLY A 38 33.18 -20.83 -41.88
C GLY A 38 32.31 -19.97 -40.95
N ILE A 39 32.21 -18.71 -41.30
CA ILE A 39 31.15 -17.80 -40.84
C ILE A 39 29.84 -18.37 -41.31
N SER A 40 29.06 -18.91 -40.41
CA SER A 40 27.63 -19.13 -40.59
C SER A 40 26.92 -18.49 -39.40
N ASP A 41 25.93 -17.66 -39.68
CA ASP A 41 24.97 -17.12 -38.71
C ASP A 41 24.44 -18.22 -37.80
N GLN A 42 25.07 -18.45 -36.67
CA GLN A 42 24.45 -19.17 -35.56
C GLN A 42 23.76 -18.15 -34.69
N MET A 43 22.44 -18.13 -34.83
CA MET A 43 21.56 -17.68 -33.75
C MET A 43 22.12 -18.27 -32.45
N LEU A 44 22.46 -17.42 -31.52
CA LEU A 44 22.77 -17.80 -30.14
C LEU A 44 21.52 -18.52 -29.61
N ASP A 45 21.61 -19.84 -29.50
CA ASP A 45 20.63 -20.62 -28.76
C ASP A 45 20.52 -20.04 -27.36
N GLU A 46 19.33 -19.53 -27.06
CA GLU A 46 18.89 -19.13 -25.73
C GLU A 46 19.26 -20.25 -24.76
N ILE A 47 20.25 -20.01 -23.89
CA ILE A 47 20.51 -20.92 -22.78
C ILE A 47 19.27 -20.92 -21.93
N GLN A 48 18.37 -21.85 -22.16
CA GLN A 48 17.27 -22.16 -21.26
C GLN A 48 17.89 -22.66 -19.96
N VAL A 49 18.21 -21.71 -19.06
CA VAL A 49 18.40 -22.02 -17.66
C VAL A 49 17.03 -22.50 -17.17
N THR A 50 16.84 -23.81 -17.13
CA THR A 50 15.73 -24.49 -16.45
C THR A 50 15.89 -24.31 -14.93
N GLY A 51 16.07 -23.07 -14.49
CA GLY A 51 16.03 -22.62 -13.13
C GLY A 51 14.63 -22.09 -12.82
N THR A 52 14.07 -22.43 -11.69
CA THR A 52 12.86 -21.82 -11.15
C THR A 52 12.97 -20.30 -11.26
N LYS A 53 12.03 -19.68 -12.01
CA LYS A 53 11.99 -18.24 -12.27
C LYS A 53 12.12 -17.47 -10.94
N SER A 54 13.10 -16.59 -10.83
CA SER A 54 13.34 -15.84 -9.60
C SER A 54 12.09 -15.03 -9.22
N THR A 55 11.58 -15.21 -8.00
CA THR A 55 10.45 -14.44 -7.48
C THR A 55 10.76 -12.96 -7.25
N MET A 56 12.02 -12.57 -7.26
CA MET A 56 12.49 -11.19 -7.11
C MET A 56 13.57 -10.88 -8.15
N LYS A 57 13.44 -9.74 -8.84
CA LYS A 57 14.45 -9.18 -9.74
C LYS A 57 14.81 -7.77 -9.26
N LEU A 58 16.08 -7.40 -9.30
CA LEU A 58 16.55 -6.05 -9.05
C LEU A 58 16.89 -5.37 -10.38
N LYS A 59 16.21 -4.27 -10.67
CA LYS A 59 16.53 -3.35 -11.76
C LYS A 59 17.23 -2.10 -11.21
N VAL A 60 17.75 -1.26 -12.08
CA VAL A 60 18.48 -0.03 -11.69
C VAL A 60 17.64 0.88 -10.78
N ASP A 61 16.34 0.96 -11.01
CA ASP A 61 15.41 1.87 -10.34
C ASP A 61 14.36 1.16 -9.48
N ARG A 62 14.23 -0.18 -9.51
CA ARG A 62 13.14 -0.91 -8.86
C ARG A 62 13.48 -2.33 -8.45
N LYS A 63 12.72 -2.85 -7.49
CA LYS A 63 12.66 -4.26 -7.10
C LYS A 63 11.37 -4.86 -7.64
N GLU A 64 11.41 -5.93 -8.40
CA GLU A 64 10.23 -6.62 -8.94
C GLU A 64 9.98 -7.92 -8.18
N PHE A 65 8.74 -8.14 -7.79
CA PHE A 65 8.28 -9.35 -7.11
C PHE A 65 7.23 -10.04 -7.97
N ASP A 66 7.55 -11.22 -8.49
CA ASP A 66 6.65 -12.03 -9.31
C ASP A 66 5.55 -12.66 -8.45
N VAL A 67 4.35 -12.09 -8.50
CA VAL A 67 3.17 -12.55 -7.76
C VAL A 67 2.65 -13.86 -8.34
N SER A 68 2.79 -14.08 -9.64
CA SER A 68 2.31 -15.28 -10.32
C SER A 68 3.04 -16.56 -9.89
N SER A 69 4.24 -16.44 -9.34
CA SER A 69 5.04 -17.54 -8.82
C SER A 69 4.81 -17.83 -7.33
N MET A 70 4.11 -16.96 -6.60
CA MET A 70 3.82 -17.12 -5.18
C MET A 70 2.64 -18.07 -4.97
N ILE A 71 2.81 -19.10 -4.13
CA ILE A 71 1.79 -20.13 -3.88
C ILE A 71 0.67 -19.62 -2.99
N THR A 72 0.99 -18.69 -2.07
CA THR A 72 0.03 -18.16 -1.10
C THR A 72 -0.98 -17.19 -1.70
N THR A 73 -0.78 -16.75 -2.94
CA THR A 73 -1.59 -15.66 -3.53
C THR A 73 -2.91 -16.13 -4.14
N ASP A 74 -3.08 -17.42 -4.37
CA ASP A 74 -4.32 -17.94 -4.94
C ASP A 74 -5.51 -17.59 -4.05
N GLY A 75 -6.40 -16.74 -4.60
CA GLY A 75 -7.61 -16.26 -3.94
C GLY A 75 -7.42 -15.18 -2.90
N LEU A 76 -6.29 -14.55 -2.84
CA LEU A 76 -6.07 -13.34 -2.05
C LEU A 76 -6.51 -12.09 -2.82
N THR A 77 -6.48 -10.96 -2.12
CA THR A 77 -6.62 -9.62 -2.70
C THR A 77 -5.25 -8.99 -2.89
N ALA A 78 -5.18 -7.86 -3.61
CA ALA A 78 -3.96 -7.08 -3.71
C ALA A 78 -3.43 -6.63 -2.34
N THR A 79 -4.30 -6.24 -1.40
CA THR A 79 -3.92 -5.92 -0.01
C THR A 79 -3.18 -7.08 0.65
N GLU A 80 -3.76 -8.28 0.56
CA GLU A 80 -3.19 -9.48 1.15
C GLU A 80 -1.87 -9.91 0.47
N VAL A 81 -1.73 -9.66 -0.82
CA VAL A 81 -0.46 -9.86 -1.55
C VAL A 81 0.58 -8.85 -1.10
N LEU A 82 0.23 -7.56 -1.00
CA LEU A 82 1.15 -6.52 -0.54
C LEU A 82 1.72 -6.82 0.85
N GLU A 83 0.91 -7.43 1.74
CA GLU A 83 1.41 -7.91 3.03
C GLU A 83 2.49 -9.00 2.91
N THR A 84 2.60 -9.68 1.76
CA THR A 84 3.66 -10.67 1.51
C THR A 84 4.93 -10.07 0.92
N ILE A 85 4.89 -8.82 0.45
CA ILE A 85 6.03 -8.16 -0.20
C ILE A 85 7.01 -7.63 0.85
N PRO A 86 8.32 -7.86 0.72
CA PRO A 86 9.33 -7.29 1.58
C PRO A 86 9.26 -5.77 1.67
N SER A 87 9.55 -5.20 2.83
CA SER A 87 9.55 -3.76 3.11
C SER A 87 8.16 -3.09 3.09
N VAL A 88 7.11 -3.82 2.71
CA VAL A 88 5.73 -3.32 2.69
C VAL A 88 5.00 -3.75 3.96
N GLU A 89 4.32 -2.80 4.58
CA GLU A 89 3.43 -3.01 5.72
C GLU A 89 2.03 -2.56 5.35
N VAL A 90 1.03 -3.32 5.75
CA VAL A 90 -0.37 -2.98 5.55
C VAL A 90 -1.07 -3.02 6.88
N ASP A 91 -1.76 -1.94 7.24
CA ASP A 91 -2.53 -1.86 8.48
C ASP A 91 -3.89 -2.56 8.35
N ASN A 92 -4.67 -2.59 9.44
CA ASN A 92 -5.98 -3.24 9.44
C ASN A 92 -7.00 -2.55 8.52
N ASP A 93 -6.83 -1.27 8.24
CA ASP A 93 -7.73 -0.51 7.38
C ASP A 93 -7.33 -0.64 5.90
N GLY A 94 -6.20 -1.29 5.63
CA GLY A 94 -5.67 -1.54 4.30
C GLY A 94 -4.73 -0.45 3.80
N ASN A 95 -4.32 0.47 4.70
CA ASN A 95 -3.33 1.49 4.35
C ASN A 95 -1.95 0.86 4.24
N VAL A 96 -1.25 1.25 3.21
CA VAL A 96 0.05 0.68 2.85
C VAL A 96 1.16 1.62 3.26
N SER A 97 2.22 1.07 3.84
CA SER A 97 3.45 1.80 4.16
C SER A 97 4.68 1.06 3.62
N LEU A 98 5.74 1.81 3.35
CA LEU A 98 7.01 1.28 2.87
C LEU A 98 8.12 1.68 3.84
N ARG A 99 8.79 0.68 4.43
CA ARG A 99 9.83 0.89 5.45
C ARG A 99 9.36 1.78 6.61
N GLY A 100 8.13 1.56 7.08
CA GLY A 100 7.50 2.32 8.16
C GLY A 100 6.98 3.71 7.80
N ASN A 101 7.10 4.14 6.54
CA ASN A 101 6.56 5.42 6.06
C ASN A 101 5.28 5.19 5.24
N SER A 102 4.17 5.79 5.66
CA SER A 102 2.86 5.67 5.01
C SER A 102 2.67 6.57 3.79
N SER A 103 3.60 7.49 3.51
CA SER A 103 3.53 8.39 2.35
C SER A 103 3.97 7.69 1.06
N VAL A 104 3.35 6.55 0.75
CA VAL A 104 3.60 5.73 -0.45
C VAL A 104 2.59 6.07 -1.53
N GLU A 105 3.05 6.24 -2.77
CA GLU A 105 2.16 6.32 -3.93
C GLU A 105 1.90 4.90 -4.47
N ILE A 106 0.62 4.53 -4.61
CA ILE A 106 0.24 3.24 -5.20
C ILE A 106 -0.23 3.47 -6.63
N ARG A 107 0.32 2.68 -7.55
CA ARG A 107 -0.02 2.70 -8.98
C ARG A 107 -0.53 1.35 -9.45
N ILE A 108 -1.36 1.37 -10.48
CA ILE A 108 -1.77 0.17 -11.22
C ILE A 108 -1.27 0.34 -12.66
N ASN A 109 -0.46 -0.60 -13.15
CA ASN A 109 0.18 -0.54 -14.48
C ASN A 109 0.98 0.74 -14.72
N GLY A 110 1.68 1.25 -13.71
CA GLY A 110 2.45 2.49 -13.79
C GLY A 110 1.61 3.77 -13.77
N ARG A 111 0.27 3.68 -13.59
CA ARG A 111 -0.67 4.79 -13.65
C ARG A 111 -1.18 5.16 -12.27
N ASN A 112 -1.44 6.44 -12.06
CA ASN A 112 -2.15 6.89 -10.88
C ASN A 112 -3.63 6.49 -11.02
N SER A 113 -4.07 5.57 -10.19
CA SER A 113 -5.43 5.00 -10.22
C SER A 113 -6.43 5.78 -9.35
N GLY A 114 -6.06 6.99 -8.88
CA GLY A 114 -6.87 7.74 -7.93
C GLY A 114 -6.88 7.13 -6.52
N LEU A 115 -5.93 6.24 -6.24
CA LEU A 115 -5.72 5.65 -4.92
C LEU A 115 -5.13 6.71 -3.98
N ASN A 116 -5.83 7.00 -2.90
CA ASN A 116 -5.39 7.87 -1.82
C ASN A 116 -5.62 7.16 -0.47
N SER A 117 -5.28 7.81 0.63
CA SER A 117 -5.42 7.24 1.97
C SER A 117 -6.86 6.85 2.33
N ASP A 118 -7.87 7.47 1.71
CA ASP A 118 -9.28 7.19 2.02
C ASP A 118 -9.82 5.95 1.32
N ASN A 119 -9.36 5.69 0.09
CA ASN A 119 -9.96 4.66 -0.76
C ASN A 119 -9.03 3.49 -1.06
N GLN A 120 -7.70 3.62 -0.85
CA GLN A 120 -6.74 2.59 -1.21
C GLN A 120 -7.05 1.24 -0.56
N GLY A 121 -7.40 1.22 0.72
CA GLY A 121 -7.73 0.00 1.44
C GLY A 121 -8.94 -0.71 0.84
N GLN A 122 -9.98 0.03 0.49
CA GLN A 122 -11.19 -0.52 -0.12
C GLN A 122 -10.93 -1.05 -1.53
N ILE A 123 -10.20 -0.31 -2.35
CA ILE A 123 -9.90 -0.68 -3.75
C ILE A 123 -8.95 -1.88 -3.80
N LEU A 124 -7.87 -1.86 -3.03
CA LEU A 124 -6.91 -2.97 -2.99
C LEU A 124 -7.51 -4.26 -2.44
N GLN A 125 -8.48 -4.17 -1.53
CA GLN A 125 -9.22 -5.32 -1.03
C GLN A 125 -10.16 -5.93 -2.08
N GLN A 126 -10.54 -5.20 -3.13
CA GLN A 126 -11.39 -5.69 -4.22
C GLN A 126 -10.57 -6.22 -5.41
N LEU A 127 -9.33 -5.77 -5.57
CA LEU A 127 -8.46 -6.22 -6.66
C LEU A 127 -8.00 -7.66 -6.41
N PRO A 128 -8.37 -8.64 -7.26
CA PRO A 128 -7.99 -10.02 -7.07
C PRO A 128 -6.49 -10.24 -7.33
N ALA A 129 -5.83 -11.04 -6.49
CA ALA A 129 -4.41 -11.37 -6.64
C ALA A 129 -4.09 -12.10 -7.95
N GLU A 130 -5.01 -12.92 -8.43
CA GLU A 130 -4.89 -13.65 -9.69
C GLU A 130 -4.81 -12.74 -10.93
N SER A 131 -5.27 -11.49 -10.83
CA SER A 131 -5.11 -10.48 -11.89
C SER A 131 -3.75 -9.81 -11.88
N ILE A 132 -2.93 -10.00 -10.83
CA ILE A 132 -1.62 -9.38 -10.67
C ILE A 132 -0.54 -10.28 -11.29
N GLU A 133 0.33 -9.70 -12.10
CA GLU A 133 1.53 -10.34 -12.63
C GLU A 133 2.70 -10.19 -11.65
N LYS A 134 3.00 -8.95 -11.29
CA LYS A 134 4.10 -8.60 -10.39
C LYS A 134 3.78 -7.34 -9.60
N ILE A 135 4.51 -7.15 -8.51
CA ILE A 135 4.56 -5.91 -7.75
C ILE A 135 5.96 -5.32 -7.89
N GLU A 136 6.04 -4.06 -8.25
CA GLU A 136 7.28 -3.31 -8.37
C GLU A 136 7.38 -2.34 -7.19
N ILE A 137 8.47 -2.44 -6.44
CA ILE A 137 8.82 -1.51 -5.37
C ILE A 137 9.90 -0.58 -5.90
N ILE A 138 9.56 0.69 -6.01
CA ILE A 138 10.43 1.75 -6.51
C ILE A 138 10.77 2.67 -5.34
N ASP A 139 11.79 2.30 -4.58
CA ASP A 139 12.20 3.04 -3.37
C ASP A 139 12.66 4.48 -3.70
N ASN A 140 13.32 4.63 -4.84
CA ASN A 140 13.84 5.90 -5.35
C ASN A 140 13.37 6.06 -6.81
N PRO A 141 12.16 6.57 -7.07
CA PRO A 141 11.66 6.73 -8.44
C PRO A 141 12.44 7.80 -9.22
N SER A 142 12.71 7.52 -10.50
CA SER A 142 13.34 8.49 -11.41
C SER A 142 12.41 9.66 -11.75
N SER A 143 12.93 10.69 -12.40
CA SER A 143 12.19 11.89 -12.80
C SER A 143 11.00 11.63 -13.75
N LYS A 144 10.97 10.48 -14.42
CA LYS A 144 9.86 9.98 -15.24
C LYS A 144 8.58 9.77 -14.43
N PHE A 145 8.73 9.43 -13.16
CA PHE A 145 7.61 9.20 -12.24
C PHE A 145 7.18 10.51 -11.56
N SER A 146 5.92 10.56 -11.10
CA SER A 146 5.43 11.66 -10.27
C SER A 146 6.34 11.86 -9.05
N ALA A 147 6.53 13.10 -8.62
CA ALA A 147 7.26 13.40 -7.38
C ALA A 147 6.46 13.01 -6.11
N GLU A 148 5.19 12.63 -6.23
CA GLU A 148 4.31 12.19 -5.14
C GLU A 148 4.83 10.89 -4.49
N GLY A 149 4.61 10.75 -3.17
CA GLY A 149 5.00 9.58 -2.39
C GLY A 149 6.43 9.68 -1.86
N SER A 150 6.61 10.33 -0.71
CA SER A 150 7.92 10.53 -0.08
C SER A 150 8.61 9.23 0.34
N ALA A 151 7.86 8.15 0.52
CA ALA A 151 8.38 6.82 0.83
C ALA A 151 8.81 6.02 -0.41
N GLY A 152 8.33 6.38 -1.61
CA GLY A 152 8.51 5.66 -2.86
C GLY A 152 7.19 5.33 -3.55
N ILE A 153 7.26 4.45 -4.55
CA ILE A 153 6.10 4.00 -5.33
C ILE A 153 5.96 2.48 -5.21
N ILE A 154 4.73 2.02 -5.05
CA ILE A 154 4.36 0.62 -5.22
C ILE A 154 3.51 0.51 -6.49
N ASN A 155 4.04 -0.15 -7.51
CA ASN A 155 3.33 -0.35 -8.76
C ASN A 155 2.80 -1.78 -8.86
N ILE A 156 1.49 -1.92 -8.97
CA ILE A 156 0.82 -3.20 -9.16
C ILE A 156 0.65 -3.43 -10.66
N VAL A 157 1.43 -4.34 -11.22
CA VAL A 157 1.36 -4.69 -12.64
C VAL A 157 0.37 -5.81 -12.83
N LEU A 158 -0.66 -5.56 -13.61
CA LEU A 158 -1.69 -6.54 -13.92
C LEU A 158 -1.28 -7.38 -15.14
N LYS A 159 -1.63 -8.66 -15.12
CA LYS A 159 -1.28 -9.63 -16.18
C LYS A 159 -1.71 -9.13 -17.56
N LYS A 160 -0.77 -9.16 -18.50
CA LYS A 160 -0.94 -8.98 -19.93
C LYS A 160 -0.33 -10.21 -20.58
N ASP A 161 -1.05 -11.30 -20.59
CA ASP A 161 -0.50 -12.51 -21.15
C ASP A 161 -0.57 -12.46 -22.69
N ARG A 162 0.55 -12.72 -23.38
CA ARG A 162 0.73 -12.50 -24.83
C ARG A 162 1.12 -13.76 -25.58
N ARG A 163 0.56 -14.90 -25.21
CA ARG A 163 0.79 -16.14 -25.98
C ARG A 163 -0.06 -16.13 -27.24
N ALA A 164 0.49 -16.54 -28.38
CA ALA A 164 -0.30 -16.65 -29.62
C ALA A 164 -1.44 -17.65 -29.48
N GLY A 165 -2.62 -17.31 -29.99
CA GLY A 165 -3.83 -18.10 -29.84
C GLY A 165 -4.76 -17.63 -28.73
N TYR A 166 -5.61 -18.50 -28.24
CA TYR A 166 -6.50 -18.21 -27.09
C TYR A 166 -6.14 -19.10 -25.90
N TYR A 167 -6.23 -18.54 -24.71
CA TYR A 167 -6.04 -19.27 -23.45
C TYR A 167 -6.69 -18.48 -22.31
N GLY A 168 -7.00 -19.20 -21.23
CA GLY A 168 -7.65 -18.60 -20.10
C GLY A 168 -7.66 -19.51 -18.88
N SER A 169 -8.35 -19.04 -17.86
CA SER A 169 -8.65 -19.86 -16.67
C SER A 169 -10.00 -19.53 -16.06
N ALA A 170 -10.60 -20.53 -15.42
CA ALA A 170 -11.74 -20.38 -14.53
C ALA A 170 -11.33 -20.80 -13.14
N GLN A 171 -11.68 -20.00 -12.13
CA GLN A 171 -11.38 -20.27 -10.74
C GLN A 171 -12.64 -20.20 -9.88
N ALA A 172 -12.75 -21.12 -8.93
CA ALA A 172 -13.75 -21.09 -7.86
C ALA A 172 -13.06 -21.33 -6.51
N GLY A 173 -13.57 -20.69 -5.47
CA GLY A 173 -13.01 -20.84 -4.13
C GLY A 173 -14.00 -20.50 -3.04
N ILE A 174 -13.79 -21.15 -1.89
CA ILE A 174 -14.53 -20.92 -0.64
C ILE A 174 -13.55 -20.74 0.51
N ASN A 175 -13.99 -20.16 1.60
CA ASN A 175 -13.18 -20.06 2.80
C ASN A 175 -13.96 -20.31 4.09
N THR A 176 -13.23 -20.48 5.20
CA THR A 176 -13.79 -20.80 6.54
C THR A 176 -14.55 -19.64 7.19
N ARG A 177 -14.74 -18.51 6.49
CA ARG A 177 -15.53 -17.35 6.95
C ARG A 177 -16.68 -17.06 5.97
N SER A 178 -17.34 -18.10 5.46
CA SER A 178 -18.45 -18.01 4.50
C SER A 178 -18.13 -17.24 3.20
N GLY A 179 -16.85 -16.95 2.95
CA GLY A 179 -16.44 -16.26 1.74
C GLY A 179 -16.51 -17.19 0.53
N VAL A 180 -17.05 -16.67 -0.57
CA VAL A 180 -17.14 -17.34 -1.86
C VAL A 180 -16.53 -16.44 -2.94
N ARG A 181 -15.88 -17.05 -3.92
CA ARG A 181 -15.36 -16.34 -5.09
C ARG A 181 -15.42 -17.17 -6.35
N GLY A 182 -15.54 -16.47 -7.46
CA GLY A 182 -15.40 -17.05 -8.79
C GLY A 182 -14.73 -16.05 -9.71
N SER A 183 -13.85 -16.49 -10.59
CA SER A 183 -13.29 -15.63 -11.62
C SER A 183 -13.10 -16.40 -12.94
N PHE A 184 -13.16 -15.65 -14.02
CA PHE A 184 -12.92 -16.13 -15.37
C PHE A 184 -12.04 -15.14 -16.10
N ASN A 185 -11.00 -15.61 -16.75
CA ASN A 185 -10.18 -14.82 -17.64
C ASN A 185 -9.99 -15.50 -18.98
N ILE A 186 -9.93 -14.71 -20.04
CA ILE A 186 -9.63 -15.15 -21.38
C ILE A 186 -8.72 -14.14 -22.06
N ASN A 187 -7.76 -14.64 -22.81
CA ASN A 187 -6.82 -13.85 -23.57
C ASN A 187 -6.78 -14.40 -25.01
N TYR A 188 -6.71 -13.48 -25.94
CA TYR A 188 -6.50 -13.77 -27.37
C TYR A 188 -5.34 -12.94 -27.88
N SER A 189 -4.49 -13.54 -28.67
CA SER A 189 -3.31 -12.86 -29.19
C SER A 189 -3.00 -13.34 -30.60
N SER A 190 -2.78 -12.38 -31.49
CA SER A 190 -2.39 -12.59 -32.89
C SER A 190 -1.34 -11.56 -33.31
N SER A 191 -0.86 -11.62 -34.55
CA SER A 191 0.07 -10.62 -35.09
C SER A 191 -0.54 -9.22 -35.19
N LYS A 192 -1.87 -9.09 -35.28
CA LYS A 192 -2.58 -7.81 -35.47
C LYS A 192 -3.37 -7.37 -34.27
N LEU A 193 -3.74 -8.27 -33.35
CA LEU A 193 -4.67 -7.96 -32.29
C LEU A 193 -4.33 -8.73 -31.03
N ASP A 194 -4.21 -8.03 -29.91
CA ASP A 194 -4.23 -8.58 -28.57
C ASP A 194 -5.51 -8.15 -27.86
N ALA A 195 -6.23 -9.10 -27.28
CA ALA A 195 -7.44 -8.82 -26.51
C ALA A 195 -7.45 -9.66 -25.23
N TYR A 196 -7.95 -9.09 -24.16
CA TYR A 196 -8.15 -9.81 -22.91
C TYR A 196 -9.44 -9.39 -22.23
N ALA A 197 -10.04 -10.31 -21.48
CA ALA A 197 -11.14 -10.03 -20.58
C ALA A 197 -10.96 -10.83 -19.29
N ASN A 198 -11.27 -10.19 -18.16
CA ASN A 198 -11.26 -10.80 -16.84
C ASN A 198 -12.52 -10.35 -16.10
N VAL A 199 -13.25 -11.29 -15.49
CA VAL A 199 -14.42 -11.04 -14.64
C VAL A 199 -14.25 -11.85 -13.36
N GLY A 200 -14.46 -11.22 -12.20
CA GLY A 200 -14.39 -11.89 -10.91
C GLY A 200 -15.48 -11.41 -9.97
N TYR A 201 -16.09 -12.35 -9.26
CA TYR A 201 -17.04 -12.06 -8.17
C TYR A 201 -16.47 -12.56 -6.85
N ARG A 202 -16.70 -11.79 -5.78
CA ARG A 202 -16.29 -12.16 -4.43
C ARG A 202 -17.35 -11.75 -3.42
N HIS A 203 -17.76 -12.70 -2.60
CA HIS A 203 -18.49 -12.48 -1.35
C HIS A 203 -17.53 -12.68 -0.18
N ARG A 204 -17.60 -11.81 0.83
CA ARG A 204 -16.78 -11.91 2.04
C ARG A 204 -17.55 -11.51 3.28
N GLU A 205 -17.22 -12.16 4.39
CA GLU A 205 -17.64 -11.78 5.73
C GLU A 205 -16.41 -11.60 6.64
N ASN A 206 -16.41 -10.55 7.43
CA ASN A 206 -15.38 -10.28 8.42
C ASN A 206 -16.01 -9.88 9.74
N THR A 207 -15.41 -10.30 10.83
CA THR A 207 -15.76 -9.86 12.18
C THR A 207 -14.51 -9.34 12.88
N GLY A 208 -14.69 -8.42 13.81
CA GLY A 208 -13.59 -7.85 14.57
C GLY A 208 -14.06 -7.23 15.88
N ARG A 209 -13.09 -6.84 16.69
CA ARG A 209 -13.32 -6.05 17.88
C ARG A 209 -12.30 -4.93 17.98
N ASN A 210 -12.76 -3.79 18.47
CA ASN A 210 -11.91 -2.66 18.83
C ASN A 210 -12.11 -2.37 20.31
N GLU A 211 -11.03 -2.14 21.00
CA GLU A 211 -11.04 -1.78 22.42
C GLU A 211 -10.27 -0.47 22.59
N SER A 212 -10.79 0.42 23.39
CA SER A 212 -10.06 1.62 23.78
C SER A 212 -10.29 1.90 25.25
N GLU A 213 -9.20 2.15 25.95
CA GLU A 213 -9.19 2.53 27.35
C GLU A 213 -8.39 3.82 27.46
N GLN A 214 -9.01 4.85 28.00
CA GLN A 214 -8.41 6.17 28.17
C GLN A 214 -8.58 6.64 29.59
N ASP A 215 -7.48 7.07 30.19
CA ASP A 215 -7.47 7.81 31.44
C ASP A 215 -7.17 9.28 31.19
N ASN A 216 -7.98 10.17 31.74
CA ASN A 216 -7.77 11.60 31.69
C ASN A 216 -6.96 12.02 32.92
N LEU A 217 -5.92 12.80 32.67
CA LEU A 217 -4.96 13.20 33.69
C LEU A 217 -5.10 14.70 34.04
N VAL A 218 -5.00 15.01 35.31
CA VAL A 218 -4.82 16.39 35.84
C VAL A 218 -3.55 16.38 36.67
N ASN A 219 -2.56 17.20 36.30
CA ASN A 219 -1.24 17.20 36.92
C ASN A 219 -0.57 15.82 37.01
N GLY A 220 -0.77 14.99 35.94
CA GLY A 220 -0.22 13.64 35.89
C GLY A 220 -0.98 12.55 36.68
N VAL A 221 -2.07 12.92 37.38
CA VAL A 221 -2.89 12.01 38.18
C VAL A 221 -4.17 11.63 37.39
N PRO A 222 -4.52 10.37 37.26
CA PRO A 222 -5.79 9.95 36.63
C PRO A 222 -6.99 10.45 37.45
N THR A 223 -7.92 11.16 36.80
CA THR A 223 -9.11 11.74 37.44
C THR A 223 -10.43 11.15 36.90
N SER A 224 -10.45 10.80 35.61
CA SER A 224 -11.60 10.17 34.98
C SER A 224 -11.15 9.23 33.88
N PHE A 225 -12.02 8.34 33.49
CA PHE A 225 -11.74 7.38 32.43
C PHE A 225 -12.88 7.26 31.44
N GLU A 226 -12.53 6.82 30.24
CA GLU A 226 -13.45 6.38 29.19
C GLU A 226 -12.97 5.04 28.64
N ARG A 227 -13.85 4.06 28.58
CA ARG A 227 -13.58 2.75 28.01
C ARG A 227 -14.65 2.36 27.03
N HIS A 228 -14.28 1.81 25.88
CA HIS A 228 -15.24 1.26 24.95
C HIS A 228 -14.76 -0.04 24.29
N TYR A 229 -15.75 -0.90 23.99
CA TYR A 229 -15.54 -2.23 23.41
C TYR A 229 -16.45 -2.40 22.21
N LYS A 230 -15.93 -2.12 21.02
CA LYS A 230 -16.69 -2.21 19.77
C LYS A 230 -16.59 -3.60 19.18
N GLU A 231 -17.72 -4.25 18.97
CA GLU A 231 -17.83 -5.41 18.13
C GLU A 231 -18.31 -5.00 16.75
N ASN A 232 -17.64 -5.49 15.70
CA ASN A 232 -17.97 -5.14 14.33
C ASN A 232 -18.11 -6.37 13.44
N SER A 233 -19.03 -6.29 12.50
CA SER A 233 -19.21 -7.24 11.40
C SER A 233 -19.29 -6.50 10.08
N SER A 234 -18.68 -7.06 9.05
CA SER A 234 -18.66 -6.48 7.71
C SER A 234 -18.92 -7.56 6.67
N THR A 235 -19.90 -7.31 5.80
CA THR A 235 -20.23 -8.17 4.66
C THR A 235 -20.08 -7.38 3.38
N GLY A 236 -19.41 -7.96 2.38
CA GLY A 236 -19.19 -7.30 1.09
C GLY A 236 -19.41 -8.23 -0.09
N ASN A 237 -20.10 -7.71 -1.13
CA ASN A 237 -20.26 -8.34 -2.43
C ASN A 237 -19.59 -7.45 -3.48
N ASN A 238 -18.63 -7.99 -4.21
CA ASN A 238 -17.83 -7.20 -5.15
C ASN A 238 -17.73 -7.92 -6.49
N LEU A 239 -17.92 -7.17 -7.56
CA LEU A 239 -17.67 -7.56 -8.94
C LEU A 239 -16.48 -6.78 -9.46
N PHE A 240 -15.51 -7.47 -10.01
CA PHE A 240 -14.38 -6.93 -10.73
C PHE A 240 -14.49 -7.33 -12.20
N SER A 241 -14.34 -6.41 -13.13
CA SER A 241 -14.18 -6.72 -14.54
C SER A 241 -13.13 -5.83 -15.18
N ARG A 242 -12.38 -6.42 -16.12
CA ARG A 242 -11.36 -5.72 -16.87
C ARG A 242 -11.31 -6.27 -18.27
N ALA A 243 -11.27 -5.37 -19.26
CA ALA A 243 -11.09 -5.76 -20.66
C ALA A 243 -10.16 -4.79 -21.36
N GLY A 244 -9.49 -5.24 -22.40
CA GLY A 244 -8.64 -4.38 -23.21
C GLY A 244 -8.32 -5.01 -24.56
N VAL A 245 -8.04 -4.13 -25.50
CA VAL A 245 -7.68 -4.45 -26.87
C VAL A 245 -6.47 -3.62 -27.27
N THR A 246 -5.46 -4.26 -27.86
CA THR A 246 -4.35 -3.58 -28.53
C THR A 246 -4.38 -3.96 -29.99
N TRP A 247 -4.55 -2.98 -30.86
CA TRP A 247 -4.49 -3.14 -32.29
C TRP A 247 -3.12 -2.72 -32.80
N HIS A 248 -2.40 -3.68 -33.37
CA HIS A 248 -1.15 -3.46 -34.09
C HIS A 248 -1.47 -3.03 -35.51
N VAL A 249 -1.60 -1.70 -35.71
CA VAL A 249 -1.99 -1.10 -37.00
C VAL A 249 -0.97 -1.52 -38.09
N ASP A 250 0.30 -1.35 -37.77
CA ASP A 250 1.46 -1.78 -38.56
C ASP A 250 2.66 -2.12 -37.66
N SER A 251 3.86 -2.24 -38.24
CA SER A 251 5.08 -2.54 -37.48
C SER A 251 5.53 -1.43 -36.53
N LYS A 252 5.03 -0.21 -36.69
CA LYS A 252 5.44 0.97 -35.94
C LYS A 252 4.36 1.51 -35.02
N ASN A 253 3.08 1.20 -35.28
CA ASN A 253 1.95 1.87 -34.63
C ASN A 253 1.10 0.87 -33.85
N ASP A 254 0.96 1.12 -32.55
CA ASP A 254 0.08 0.37 -31.64
C ASP A 254 -0.97 1.31 -31.05
N LEU A 255 -2.24 0.89 -31.11
CA LEU A 255 -3.38 1.54 -30.49
C LEU A 255 -3.96 0.63 -29.43
N SER A 256 -4.05 1.09 -28.20
CA SER A 256 -4.61 0.31 -27.11
C SER A 256 -5.76 1.04 -26.42
N LEU A 257 -6.83 0.30 -26.16
CA LEU A 257 -7.94 0.75 -25.32
C LEU A 257 -8.18 -0.30 -24.24
N SER A 258 -8.22 0.12 -22.99
CA SER A 258 -8.53 -0.76 -21.87
C SER A 258 -9.48 -0.10 -20.89
N GLY A 259 -10.29 -0.93 -20.22
CA GLY A 259 -11.20 -0.50 -19.18
C GLY A 259 -11.20 -1.46 -18.00
N MET A 260 -11.47 -0.91 -16.81
CA MET A 260 -11.66 -1.66 -15.58
C MET A 260 -12.89 -1.12 -14.84
N LEU A 261 -13.73 -2.01 -14.41
CA LEU A 261 -14.90 -1.72 -13.56
C LEU A 261 -14.80 -2.56 -12.29
N MET A 262 -14.84 -1.91 -11.15
CA MET A 262 -15.07 -2.55 -9.86
C MET A 262 -16.35 -1.96 -9.26
N THR A 263 -17.28 -2.81 -8.89
CA THR A 263 -18.50 -2.37 -8.22
C THR A 263 -18.85 -3.35 -7.12
N GLY A 264 -19.42 -2.83 -6.04
CA GLY A 264 -19.80 -3.67 -4.92
C GLY A 264 -20.67 -2.94 -3.92
N LYS A 265 -21.25 -3.70 -3.01
CA LYS A 265 -21.98 -3.17 -1.85
C LYS A 265 -21.37 -3.75 -0.59
N ASN A 266 -21.00 -2.87 0.33
CA ASN A 266 -20.52 -3.24 1.65
C ASN A 266 -21.58 -2.89 2.68
N LYS A 267 -21.69 -3.73 3.71
CA LYS A 267 -22.49 -3.47 4.92
C LYS A 267 -21.58 -3.65 6.12
N ASN A 268 -21.55 -2.66 6.99
CA ASN A 268 -20.80 -2.71 8.24
C ASN A 268 -21.79 -2.46 9.39
N ASN A 269 -21.77 -3.32 10.38
CA ASN A 269 -22.57 -3.16 11.58
C ASN A 269 -21.64 -3.22 12.78
N SER A 270 -21.89 -2.38 13.78
CA SER A 270 -21.16 -2.44 15.03
C SER A 270 -22.01 -1.98 16.20
N THR A 271 -21.75 -2.58 17.35
CA THR A 271 -22.29 -2.16 18.64
C THR A 271 -21.13 -1.79 19.54
N THR A 272 -21.22 -0.63 20.17
CA THR A 272 -20.14 -0.07 21.01
C THR A 272 -20.70 0.45 22.31
N PRO A 273 -20.58 -0.27 23.43
CA PRO A 273 -20.78 0.30 24.75
C PRO A 273 -19.58 1.17 25.14
N TYR A 274 -19.86 2.38 25.58
CA TYR A 274 -18.93 3.35 26.16
C TYR A 274 -19.24 3.48 27.66
N TYR A 275 -18.21 3.35 28.49
CA TYR A 275 -18.25 3.47 29.93
C TYR A 275 -17.49 4.72 30.35
N TYR A 276 -18.16 5.65 30.99
CA TYR A 276 -17.56 6.89 31.53
C TYR A 276 -17.57 6.85 33.04
N GLY A 277 -16.41 7.09 33.62
CA GLY A 277 -16.27 7.07 35.07
C GLY A 277 -15.22 8.06 35.54
N TYR A 278 -15.11 8.16 36.85
CA TYR A 278 -14.07 8.92 37.54
C TYR A 278 -13.38 8.05 38.60
N TYR A 279 -12.17 8.46 38.97
CA TYR A 279 -11.45 7.86 40.09
C TYR A 279 -11.81 8.62 41.36
N VAL A 280 -12.25 7.88 42.40
CA VAL A 280 -12.59 8.47 43.71
C VAL A 280 -11.31 8.96 44.38
N ASN A 281 -11.34 10.18 44.88
CA ASN A 281 -10.25 10.73 45.71
C ASN A 281 -10.80 11.19 47.06
N SER A 282 -9.96 11.29 48.06
CA SER A 282 -10.30 11.70 49.44
C SER A 282 -10.95 13.05 49.56
N ALA A 283 -10.81 13.93 48.53
CA ALA A 283 -11.46 15.25 48.50
C ALA A 283 -12.95 15.20 48.15
N ASN A 284 -13.39 14.08 47.51
CA ASN A 284 -14.75 13.99 46.98
C ASN A 284 -15.68 13.05 47.80
N TYR A 285 -15.14 12.10 48.58
CA TYR A 285 -15.93 11.12 49.32
C TYR A 285 -15.21 10.53 50.53
N ASP A 286 -15.79 10.71 51.73
CA ASP A 286 -15.21 10.29 53.04
C ASP A 286 -15.22 8.75 53.27
N SER A 287 -15.87 7.97 52.44
CA SER A 287 -16.15 6.54 52.70
C SER A 287 -15.61 5.55 51.65
N PHE A 288 -14.88 6.01 50.65
CA PHE A 288 -14.41 5.15 49.56
C PHE A 288 -12.91 4.93 49.54
N VAL A 289 -12.47 3.82 48.98
CA VAL A 289 -11.05 3.54 48.77
C VAL A 289 -10.49 4.47 47.71
N GLU A 290 -9.41 5.19 48.00
CA GLU A 290 -8.74 6.09 47.08
C GLU A 290 -8.34 5.35 45.80
N GLY A 291 -8.67 5.94 44.62
CA GLY A 291 -8.44 5.33 43.31
C GLY A 291 -9.52 4.34 42.85
N GLN A 292 -10.61 4.15 43.60
CA GLN A 292 -11.71 3.32 43.17
C GLN A 292 -12.41 3.91 41.95
N GLU A 293 -12.72 3.07 40.97
CA GLU A 293 -13.46 3.46 39.77
C GLU A 293 -14.97 3.57 40.05
N MET A 294 -15.57 4.69 39.67
CA MET A 294 -17.01 4.91 39.72
C MET A 294 -17.57 5.29 38.36
N LEU A 295 -18.52 4.50 37.87
CA LEU A 295 -19.25 4.81 36.63
C LEU A 295 -20.34 5.85 36.89
N TYR A 296 -20.42 6.88 36.03
CA TYR A 296 -21.49 7.87 36.06
C TYR A 296 -22.38 7.88 34.80
N LYS A 297 -21.87 7.31 33.66
CA LYS A 297 -22.60 7.30 32.41
C LYS A 297 -22.24 6.05 31.60
N ILE A 298 -23.24 5.43 30.99
CA ILE A 298 -23.07 4.40 29.96
C ILE A 298 -23.76 4.90 28.69
N ARG A 299 -23.06 4.84 27.57
CA ARG A 299 -23.63 5.09 26.24
C ARG A 299 -23.44 3.83 25.38
N THR A 300 -24.47 3.34 24.77
CA THR A 300 -24.37 2.28 23.76
C THR A 300 -24.69 2.89 22.40
N ARG A 301 -23.76 2.74 21.45
CA ARG A 301 -23.96 3.17 20.06
C ARG A 301 -24.04 1.95 19.16
N ASP A 302 -25.13 1.82 18.43
CA ASP A 302 -25.24 0.93 17.29
C ASP A 302 -25.00 1.72 16.01
N GLU A 303 -24.10 1.19 15.17
CA GLU A 303 -23.76 1.80 13.89
C GLU A 303 -24.10 0.84 12.75
N HIS A 304 -24.80 1.36 11.76
CA HIS A 304 -25.09 0.67 10.50
C HIS A 304 -24.58 1.52 9.34
N SER A 305 -23.63 0.99 8.58
CA SER A 305 -23.15 1.66 7.39
C SER A 305 -23.34 0.73 6.20
N SER A 306 -24.03 1.20 5.16
CA SER A 306 -24.19 0.40 3.94
C SER A 306 -24.19 1.28 2.71
N GLY A 307 -23.61 0.78 1.61
CA GLY A 307 -23.70 1.52 0.37
C GLY A 307 -22.95 0.86 -0.78
N PRO A 308 -23.31 1.24 -2.01
CA PRO A 308 -22.61 0.86 -3.20
C PRO A 308 -21.31 1.65 -3.35
N MET A 309 -20.32 1.00 -3.90
CA MET A 309 -19.07 1.62 -4.36
C MET A 309 -18.82 1.20 -5.80
N THR A 310 -18.44 2.14 -6.64
CA THR A 310 -18.09 1.88 -8.03
C THR A 310 -16.81 2.62 -8.39
N MET A 311 -15.86 1.91 -8.95
CA MET A 311 -14.66 2.46 -9.59
C MET A 311 -14.66 2.07 -11.05
N PHE A 312 -14.54 3.06 -11.90
CA PHE A 312 -14.37 2.91 -13.35
C PHE A 312 -13.04 3.54 -13.77
N ASN A 313 -12.25 2.81 -14.52
CA ASN A 313 -11.03 3.31 -15.14
C ASN A 313 -11.07 3.01 -16.62
N MET A 314 -10.69 3.99 -17.43
CA MET A 314 -10.53 3.83 -18.88
C MET A 314 -9.18 4.43 -19.29
N GLU A 315 -8.46 3.74 -20.16
CA GLU A 315 -7.15 4.17 -20.66
C GLU A 315 -7.09 3.99 -22.16
N PHE A 316 -6.67 5.05 -22.84
CA PHE A 316 -6.26 5.05 -24.25
C PHE A 316 -4.75 5.23 -24.31
N ASN A 317 -4.07 4.43 -25.13
CA ASN A 317 -2.65 4.55 -25.39
C ASN A 317 -2.39 4.46 -26.90
N TYR A 318 -1.59 5.38 -27.40
CA TYR A 318 -1.03 5.36 -28.74
C TYR A 318 0.49 5.37 -28.65
N ARG A 319 1.13 4.35 -29.20
CA ARG A 319 2.58 4.25 -29.31
C ARG A 319 3.00 4.28 -30.77
N HIS A 320 3.94 5.16 -31.10
CA HIS A 320 4.62 5.18 -32.39
C HIS A 320 6.11 4.85 -32.18
N ASN A 321 6.58 3.78 -32.82
CA ASN A 321 7.98 3.37 -32.83
C ASN A 321 8.66 3.88 -34.08
N PHE A 322 9.58 4.84 -33.96
CA PHE A 322 10.41 5.34 -35.07
C PHE A 322 11.46 4.29 -35.45
N ALA A 323 12.09 3.68 -34.44
CA ALA A 323 13.08 2.61 -34.54
C ALA A 323 13.09 1.79 -33.24
N LEU A 324 13.97 0.84 -33.12
CA LEU A 324 14.25 0.09 -31.90
C LEU A 324 14.70 1.08 -30.80
N SER A 325 14.07 1.05 -29.63
CA SER A 325 14.34 1.99 -28.51
C SER A 325 14.23 3.49 -28.89
N HIS A 326 13.43 3.81 -29.91
CA HIS A 326 13.09 5.18 -30.27
C HIS A 326 11.59 5.28 -30.53
N PHE A 327 10.85 5.83 -29.56
CA PHE A 327 9.38 5.90 -29.62
C PHE A 327 8.81 7.15 -28.95
N ILE A 328 7.56 7.42 -29.27
CA ILE A 328 6.69 8.34 -28.56
C ILE A 328 5.46 7.57 -28.07
N ASP A 329 5.06 7.82 -26.83
CA ASP A 329 3.94 7.17 -26.16
C ASP A 329 2.97 8.23 -25.64
N PHE A 330 1.76 8.26 -26.17
CA PHE A 330 0.70 9.18 -25.75
C PHE A 330 -0.38 8.41 -25.02
N ILE A 331 -0.67 8.83 -23.78
CA ILE A 331 -1.57 8.13 -22.89
C ILE A 331 -2.57 9.12 -22.31
N VAL A 332 -3.84 8.75 -22.35
CA VAL A 332 -4.91 9.43 -21.63
C VAL A 332 -5.63 8.40 -20.78
N SER A 333 -5.70 8.64 -19.48
CA SER A 333 -6.47 7.80 -18.57
C SER A 333 -7.46 8.64 -17.78
N HIS A 334 -8.64 8.07 -17.56
CA HIS A 334 -9.68 8.64 -16.72
C HIS A 334 -10.12 7.61 -15.69
N ASN A 335 -10.05 8.00 -14.42
CA ASN A 335 -10.52 7.22 -13.30
C ASN A 335 -11.65 7.96 -12.60
N ARG A 336 -12.74 7.26 -12.34
CA ARG A 336 -13.87 7.75 -11.55
C ARG A 336 -14.14 6.78 -10.41
N TRP A 337 -14.15 7.28 -9.21
CA TRP A 337 -14.54 6.54 -8.01
C TRP A 337 -15.72 7.23 -7.34
N ASN A 338 -16.79 6.46 -7.13
CA ASN A 338 -17.98 6.91 -6.41
C ASN A 338 -18.24 5.93 -5.26
N ALA A 339 -18.64 6.47 -4.11
CA ALA A 339 -19.18 5.71 -3.00
C ALA A 339 -20.35 6.46 -2.39
N ASP A 340 -21.45 5.75 -2.20
CA ASP A 340 -22.63 6.25 -1.49
C ASP A 340 -22.77 5.41 -0.21
N ASN A 341 -22.63 6.04 0.94
CA ASN A 341 -22.69 5.36 2.22
C ASN A 341 -23.83 5.95 3.06
N ASP A 342 -24.81 5.14 3.38
CA ASP A 342 -25.81 5.47 4.38
C ASP A 342 -25.26 5.07 5.75
N ASN A 343 -24.95 6.05 6.58
CA ASN A 343 -24.42 5.85 7.92
C ASN A 343 -25.51 6.18 8.94
N ILE A 344 -25.91 5.21 9.72
CA ILE A 344 -26.93 5.33 10.77
C ILE A 344 -26.24 5.11 12.12
N TYR A 345 -26.50 6.00 13.05
CA TYR A 345 -26.05 5.93 14.44
C TYR A 345 -27.24 5.98 15.37
N GLN A 346 -27.36 4.98 16.21
CA GLN A 346 -28.40 4.88 17.23
C GLN A 346 -27.71 4.87 18.59
N ASP A 347 -28.01 5.89 19.40
CA ASP A 347 -27.42 6.05 20.73
C ASP A 347 -28.45 5.82 21.82
N SER A 348 -28.05 5.09 22.84
CA SER A 348 -28.76 4.92 24.10
C SER A 348 -27.86 5.34 25.25
N ILE A 349 -28.25 6.36 26.02
CA ILE A 349 -27.45 6.92 27.10
C ILE A 349 -28.19 6.71 28.42
N THR A 350 -27.51 6.13 29.41
CA THR A 350 -27.96 5.95 30.78
C THR A 350 -27.07 6.71 31.71
N ASN A 351 -27.59 7.70 32.43
CA ASN A 351 -26.90 8.42 33.48
C ASN A 351 -27.08 7.72 34.82
N LEU A 352 -25.96 7.32 35.45
CA LEU A 352 -25.95 6.58 36.71
C LEU A 352 -25.79 7.50 37.94
N ALA A 353 -25.41 8.76 37.71
CA ALA A 353 -25.14 9.73 38.78
C ALA A 353 -26.39 10.41 39.33
N SER A 354 -27.54 10.28 38.70
CA SER A 354 -28.82 10.79 39.22
C SER A 354 -29.58 9.68 39.96
N TYR A 355 -30.20 10.03 41.09
CA TYR A 355 -31.10 9.11 41.84
C TYR A 355 -32.24 8.54 40.98
N ASP A 356 -32.50 9.16 39.83
CA ASP A 356 -33.42 8.68 38.81
C ASP A 356 -32.65 7.85 37.76
N SER A 357 -32.29 6.62 38.20
CA SER A 357 -31.57 5.63 37.38
C SER A 357 -32.37 5.12 36.16
N GLN A 358 -33.54 5.64 35.91
CA GLN A 358 -34.41 5.28 34.77
C GLN A 358 -34.37 6.30 33.63
N TYR A 359 -33.63 7.40 33.73
CA TYR A 359 -33.54 8.36 32.62
C TYR A 359 -32.62 7.82 31.53
N LYS A 360 -33.24 7.18 30.54
CA LYS A 360 -32.64 6.69 29.32
C LYS A 360 -32.91 7.71 28.21
N GLN A 361 -31.84 8.30 27.67
CA GLN A 361 -31.95 9.15 26.50
C GLN A 361 -31.61 8.34 25.26
N GLU A 362 -32.48 8.36 24.27
CA GLU A 362 -32.25 7.72 22.97
C GLU A 362 -32.14 8.78 21.88
N SER A 363 -31.37 8.49 20.84
CA SER A 363 -31.30 9.31 19.64
C SER A 363 -30.96 8.48 18.41
N TYR A 364 -31.42 8.96 17.27
CA TYR A 364 -31.16 8.39 15.97
C TYR A 364 -30.55 9.46 15.07
N GLN A 365 -29.47 9.13 14.36
CA GLN A 365 -28.85 10.00 13.38
C GLN A 365 -28.62 9.23 12.09
N SER A 366 -28.99 9.86 10.95
CA SER A 366 -28.69 9.36 9.61
C SER A 366 -27.77 10.36 8.92
N ARG A 367 -26.60 9.91 8.48
CA ARG A 367 -25.56 10.75 7.83
C ARG A 367 -25.16 10.16 6.48
N PRO A 368 -25.99 10.31 5.44
CA PRO A 368 -25.63 9.92 4.09
C PRO A 368 -24.39 10.67 3.59
N LEU A 369 -23.40 9.92 3.12
CA LEU A 369 -22.14 10.42 2.60
C LEU A 369 -21.98 9.98 1.16
N ASN A 370 -21.91 10.93 0.23
CA ASN A 370 -21.71 10.68 -1.19
C ASN A 370 -20.31 11.17 -1.59
N ILE A 371 -19.44 10.28 -2.04
CA ILE A 371 -18.07 10.62 -2.46
C ILE A 371 -18.00 10.47 -3.97
N LYS A 372 -17.58 11.55 -4.65
CA LYS A 372 -17.34 11.58 -6.09
C LYS A 372 -15.92 12.06 -6.35
N ASN A 373 -15.08 11.17 -6.83
CA ASN A 373 -13.70 11.49 -7.16
C ASN A 373 -13.44 11.16 -8.64
N ASN A 374 -12.97 12.14 -9.40
CA ASN A 374 -12.59 12.00 -10.80
C ASN A 374 -11.12 12.40 -10.95
N ASN A 375 -10.35 11.57 -11.61
CA ASN A 375 -8.93 11.80 -11.84
C ASN A 375 -8.62 11.53 -13.31
N THR A 376 -8.14 12.55 -14.01
CA THR A 376 -7.73 12.46 -15.42
C THR A 376 -6.23 12.68 -15.50
N GLU A 377 -5.51 11.78 -16.16
CA GLU A 377 -4.08 11.89 -16.42
C GLU A 377 -3.83 11.90 -17.93
N ILE A 378 -3.02 12.85 -18.36
CA ILE A 378 -2.53 12.99 -19.75
C ILE A 378 -1.02 12.88 -19.69
N ARG A 379 -0.45 11.98 -20.47
CA ARG A 379 0.98 11.73 -20.46
C ARG A 379 1.51 11.62 -21.89
N LEU A 380 2.65 12.27 -22.13
CA LEU A 380 3.39 12.18 -23.37
C LEU A 380 4.84 11.85 -23.02
N ASP A 381 5.30 10.68 -23.39
CA ASP A 381 6.66 10.20 -23.15
C ASP A 381 7.40 10.07 -24.48
N TYR A 382 8.59 10.59 -24.55
CA TYR A 382 9.55 10.42 -25.64
C TYR A 382 10.77 9.69 -25.11
N GLU A 383 11.20 8.66 -25.81
CA GLU A 383 12.42 7.90 -25.51
C GLU A 383 13.22 7.75 -26.80
N ASN A 384 14.53 7.97 -26.71
CA ASN A 384 15.45 7.80 -27.82
C ASN A 384 16.81 7.31 -27.31
N ARG A 385 17.25 6.18 -27.82
CA ARG A 385 18.62 5.67 -27.64
C ARG A 385 19.50 6.28 -28.70
N LEU A 386 20.23 7.35 -28.33
CA LEU A 386 21.08 8.12 -29.25
C LEU A 386 22.32 7.33 -29.67
N SER A 387 22.78 6.40 -28.83
CA SER A 387 23.86 5.49 -29.09
C SER A 387 23.73 4.25 -28.17
N GLU A 388 24.58 3.24 -28.33
CA GLU A 388 24.62 2.10 -27.40
C GLU A 388 24.87 2.55 -25.96
N ALA A 389 25.62 3.64 -25.77
CA ALA A 389 25.97 4.18 -24.47
C ALA A 389 24.99 5.21 -23.92
N MET A 390 24.17 5.85 -24.76
CA MET A 390 23.42 7.05 -24.37
C MET A 390 21.93 6.96 -24.72
N LYS A 391 21.08 7.13 -23.70
CA LYS A 391 19.61 7.18 -23.82
C LYS A 391 19.09 8.49 -23.24
N VAL A 392 18.14 9.12 -23.93
CA VAL A 392 17.42 10.31 -23.49
C VAL A 392 15.94 9.98 -23.36
N GLU A 393 15.33 10.39 -22.26
CA GLU A 393 13.91 10.36 -22.04
C GLU A 393 13.43 11.76 -21.68
N ALA A 394 12.29 12.17 -22.22
CA ALA A 394 11.65 13.43 -21.87
C ALA A 394 10.13 13.30 -21.97
N GLY A 395 9.39 14.08 -21.22
CA GLY A 395 7.94 13.98 -21.30
C GLY A 395 7.19 15.03 -20.51
N TYR A 396 5.88 15.00 -20.74
CA TYR A 396 4.88 15.78 -20.01
C TYR A 396 3.93 14.86 -19.27
N ASN A 397 3.58 15.25 -18.04
CA ASN A 397 2.56 14.57 -17.24
C ASN A 397 1.61 15.62 -16.64
N GLY A 398 0.36 15.62 -17.08
CA GLY A 398 -0.73 16.42 -16.53
C GLY A 398 -1.69 15.56 -15.71
N ARG A 399 -2.07 15.99 -14.50
CA ARG A 399 -3.06 15.33 -13.66
C ARG A 399 -4.08 16.34 -13.16
N LEU A 400 -5.36 16.03 -13.38
CA LEU A 400 -6.51 16.82 -12.96
C LEU A 400 -7.36 15.95 -12.01
N SER A 401 -7.37 16.29 -10.73
CA SER A 401 -8.16 15.60 -9.71
C SER A 401 -9.31 16.50 -9.24
N ARG A 402 -10.52 15.94 -9.18
CA ARG A 402 -11.74 16.64 -8.79
C ARG A 402 -12.52 15.76 -7.83
N GLU A 403 -12.65 16.22 -6.60
CA GLU A 403 -13.38 15.52 -5.54
C GLU A 403 -14.51 16.41 -5.03
N ASN A 404 -15.68 15.82 -4.82
CA ASN A 404 -16.84 16.46 -4.20
C ASN A 404 -17.49 15.45 -3.26
N THR A 405 -17.55 15.82 -1.98
CA THR A 405 -17.94 14.92 -0.89
C THR A 405 -19.03 15.61 -0.03
N PRO A 406 -20.29 15.64 -0.48
CA PRO A 406 -21.39 16.08 0.35
C PRO A 406 -21.75 15.01 1.39
N GLN A 407 -21.89 15.41 2.64
CA GLN A 407 -22.46 14.68 3.74
C GLN A 407 -23.73 15.39 4.20
N GLN A 408 -24.84 14.72 4.10
CA GLN A 408 -26.10 15.17 4.70
C GLN A 408 -26.20 14.66 6.14
N SER A 409 -27.03 15.30 6.96
CA SER A 409 -27.30 14.83 8.30
C SER A 409 -28.77 15.04 8.66
N TYR A 410 -29.31 14.04 9.33
CA TYR A 410 -30.68 14.03 9.84
C TYR A 410 -30.64 13.44 11.24
N GLU A 411 -31.53 13.94 12.12
CA GLU A 411 -31.68 13.43 13.47
C GLU A 411 -33.12 13.16 13.84
N ALA A 412 -33.34 12.22 14.74
CA ALA A 412 -34.62 11.94 15.35
C ALA A 412 -34.48 11.68 16.85
N PRO A 413 -35.44 12.10 17.67
CA PRO A 413 -35.40 11.86 19.11
C PRO A 413 -35.66 10.40 19.48
N ASN A 414 -36.29 9.64 18.59
CA ASN A 414 -36.69 8.26 18.82
C ASN A 414 -35.70 7.28 18.22
N TRP A 415 -35.45 6.17 18.91
CA TRP A 415 -34.54 5.09 18.49
C TRP A 415 -34.85 4.50 17.11
N ASP A 416 -36.10 4.46 16.73
CA ASP A 416 -36.56 3.90 15.45
C ASP A 416 -36.47 4.89 14.28
N GLY A 417 -36.03 6.12 14.52
CA GLY A 417 -35.93 7.19 13.52
C GLY A 417 -37.26 7.89 13.23
N THR A 418 -38.30 7.65 14.00
CA THR A 418 -39.53 8.41 13.84
C THR A 418 -39.33 9.86 14.24
N GLY A 419 -39.86 10.79 13.43
CA GLY A 419 -39.66 12.23 13.62
C GLY A 419 -38.34 12.74 13.08
N LEU A 420 -37.77 12.08 12.06
CA LEU A 420 -36.51 12.46 11.42
C LEU A 420 -36.61 13.88 10.84
N VAL A 421 -35.72 14.75 11.24
CA VAL A 421 -35.56 16.14 10.76
C VAL A 421 -34.17 16.40 10.27
N GLU A 422 -34.01 17.36 9.37
CA GLU A 422 -32.70 17.73 8.88
C GLU A 422 -31.84 18.36 10.00
N ASP A 423 -30.61 17.90 10.12
CA ASP A 423 -29.66 18.37 11.11
C ASP A 423 -28.53 19.15 10.41
N HIS A 424 -28.55 20.46 10.55
CA HIS A 424 -27.57 21.34 9.93
C HIS A 424 -26.18 21.27 10.57
N LEU A 425 -26.08 20.80 11.81
CA LEU A 425 -24.84 20.81 12.58
C LEU A 425 -23.77 19.86 12.00
N TYR A 426 -24.21 18.71 11.48
CA TYR A 426 -23.33 17.70 10.90
C TYR A 426 -23.42 17.64 9.38
N TYR A 427 -24.00 18.64 8.74
CA TYR A 427 -23.92 18.82 7.30
C TYR A 427 -22.54 19.34 6.92
N ASN A 428 -21.95 18.77 5.87
CA ASN A 428 -20.73 19.30 5.24
C ASN A 428 -20.69 18.96 3.76
N ARG A 429 -20.30 19.91 2.94
CA ARG A 429 -19.92 19.66 1.56
C ARG A 429 -18.49 20.12 1.33
N PHE A 430 -17.61 19.16 1.07
CA PHE A 430 -16.20 19.41 0.82
C PHE A 430 -15.88 19.20 -0.65
N ILE A 431 -15.18 20.17 -1.24
CA ILE A 431 -14.70 20.15 -2.63
C ILE A 431 -13.19 20.28 -2.61
N TYR A 432 -12.49 19.35 -3.28
CA TYR A 432 -11.05 19.37 -3.42
C TYR A 432 -10.68 19.25 -4.90
N ASN A 433 -9.95 20.24 -5.41
CA ASN A 433 -9.44 20.27 -6.76
C ASN A 433 -7.91 20.38 -6.74
N LEU A 434 -7.24 19.49 -7.46
CA LEU A 434 -5.79 19.48 -7.62
C LEU A 434 -5.45 19.36 -9.10
N ASP A 435 -4.74 20.37 -9.61
CA ASP A 435 -4.17 20.37 -10.95
C ASP A 435 -2.65 20.30 -10.84
N VAL A 436 -2.02 19.31 -11.50
CA VAL A 436 -0.56 19.13 -11.52
C VAL A 436 -0.11 19.08 -12.97
N HIS A 437 0.87 19.92 -13.30
CA HIS A 437 1.53 19.93 -14.60
C HIS A 437 3.03 19.73 -14.40
N ALA A 438 3.60 18.76 -15.07
CA ALA A 438 5.00 18.41 -14.91
C ALA A 438 5.68 18.18 -16.26
N LEU A 439 6.92 18.68 -16.35
CA LEU A 439 7.86 18.36 -17.41
C LEU A 439 9.04 17.62 -16.79
N TYR A 440 9.54 16.61 -17.48
CA TYR A 440 10.73 15.90 -17.04
C TYR A 440 11.68 15.61 -18.19
N ALA A 441 12.97 15.48 -17.86
CA ALA A 441 13.99 14.98 -18.75
C ALA A 441 14.95 14.08 -17.96
N THR A 442 15.42 13.01 -18.59
CA THR A 442 16.38 12.06 -18.02
C THR A 442 17.41 11.71 -19.07
N LEU A 443 18.67 11.75 -18.67
CA LEU A 443 19.82 11.30 -19.46
C LEU A 443 20.44 10.08 -18.78
N SER A 444 20.53 8.98 -19.52
CA SER A 444 21.24 7.78 -19.09
C SER A 444 22.50 7.62 -19.94
N TYR A 445 23.63 7.33 -19.29
CA TYR A 445 24.92 7.10 -19.94
C TYR A 445 25.62 5.90 -19.35
N ASN A 446 25.99 4.96 -20.20
CA ASN A 446 26.69 3.75 -19.84
C ASN A 446 28.12 3.80 -20.42
N TYR A 447 29.12 3.64 -19.56
CA TYR A 447 30.51 3.58 -19.97
C TYR A 447 31.23 2.44 -19.28
N LYS A 448 31.60 1.42 -20.04
CA LYS A 448 32.23 0.20 -19.52
C LYS A 448 31.39 -0.39 -18.36
N LYS A 449 31.96 -0.45 -17.16
CA LYS A 449 31.34 -1.00 -15.94
C LYS A 449 30.48 0.03 -15.17
N MET A 450 30.37 1.26 -15.66
CA MET A 450 29.69 2.35 -14.97
C MET A 450 28.43 2.77 -15.76
N GLY A 451 27.29 2.81 -15.07
CA GLY A 451 26.07 3.43 -15.56
C GLY A 451 25.71 4.65 -14.73
N VAL A 452 25.30 5.72 -15.37
CA VAL A 452 24.81 6.95 -14.71
C VAL A 452 23.50 7.35 -15.34
N MET A 453 22.49 7.64 -14.51
CA MET A 453 21.23 8.23 -14.94
C MET A 453 20.99 9.49 -14.11
N ALA A 454 20.83 10.62 -14.77
CA ALA A 454 20.50 11.90 -14.14
C ALA A 454 19.19 12.43 -14.74
N GLY A 455 18.29 12.86 -13.90
CA GLY A 455 16.98 13.38 -14.31
C GLY A 455 16.57 14.59 -13.49
N LEU A 456 15.78 15.43 -14.13
CA LEU A 456 15.16 16.59 -13.50
C LEU A 456 13.67 16.63 -13.88
N ARG A 457 12.82 16.85 -12.89
CA ARG A 457 11.39 17.06 -13.06
C ARG A 457 11.01 18.40 -12.44
N GLY A 458 10.30 19.23 -13.18
CA GLY A 458 9.65 20.43 -12.68
C GLY A 458 8.15 20.20 -12.57
N GLU A 459 7.58 20.46 -11.41
CA GLU A 459 6.14 20.39 -11.19
C GLU A 459 5.58 21.73 -10.78
N TYR A 460 4.55 22.20 -11.50
CA TYR A 460 3.64 23.26 -11.09
C TYR A 460 2.32 22.61 -10.69
N TRP A 461 1.80 22.98 -9.50
CA TRP A 461 0.48 22.49 -9.10
C TRP A 461 -0.31 23.55 -8.34
N ARG A 462 -1.62 23.46 -8.49
CA ARG A 462 -2.62 24.28 -7.82
C ARG A 462 -3.54 23.41 -6.99
N VAL A 463 -3.72 23.78 -5.73
CA VAL A 463 -4.72 23.21 -4.83
C VAL A 463 -5.83 24.26 -4.65
N ASN A 464 -7.08 23.82 -4.73
CA ASN A 464 -8.26 24.60 -4.40
C ASN A 464 -9.18 23.75 -3.53
N THR A 465 -9.50 24.22 -2.31
CA THR A 465 -10.45 23.54 -1.40
C THR A 465 -11.55 24.49 -1.00
N GLU A 466 -12.76 23.94 -0.88
CA GLU A 466 -13.94 24.62 -0.42
C GLU A 466 -14.67 23.72 0.56
N SER A 467 -15.07 24.24 1.71
CA SER A 467 -15.82 23.52 2.73
C SER A 467 -17.02 24.35 3.12
N TYR A 468 -18.22 23.81 2.99
CA TYR A 468 -19.47 24.50 3.22
C TYR A 468 -20.28 23.79 4.30
N ASP A 469 -20.77 24.57 5.27
CA ASP A 469 -21.85 24.17 6.17
C ASP A 469 -23.20 24.23 5.41
N TRP A 470 -24.29 23.83 6.09
CA TRP A 470 -25.61 23.79 5.49
C TRP A 470 -26.07 25.17 5.00
N ASP A 471 -25.93 26.20 5.82
CA ASP A 471 -26.36 27.57 5.51
C ASP A 471 -25.62 28.15 4.32
N GLN A 472 -24.31 27.87 4.21
CA GLN A 472 -23.48 28.32 3.10
C GLN A 472 -23.80 27.60 1.80
N ASP A 473 -24.05 26.29 1.84
CA ASP A 473 -24.35 25.50 0.62
C ASP A 473 -25.76 25.78 0.09
N HIS A 474 -26.69 26.13 0.96
CA HIS A 474 -28.07 26.47 0.60
C HIS A 474 -28.33 27.98 0.41
N GLY A 475 -27.31 28.82 0.50
CA GLY A 475 -27.39 30.24 0.21
C GLY A 475 -28.04 31.10 1.29
N VAL A 476 -28.16 30.58 2.52
CA VAL A 476 -28.64 31.31 3.70
C VAL A 476 -27.55 32.23 4.24
N LYS A 477 -26.29 31.80 4.13
CA LYS A 477 -25.10 32.53 4.55
C LYS A 477 -24.13 32.64 3.38
N GLU A 478 -23.32 33.71 3.35
CA GLU A 478 -22.26 33.87 2.35
C GLU A 478 -21.24 32.75 2.46
N LYS A 479 -20.79 32.22 1.32
CA LYS A 479 -19.78 31.16 1.25
C LYS A 479 -18.41 31.70 1.67
N ASP A 480 -17.71 30.96 2.52
CA ASP A 480 -16.33 31.26 2.81
C ASP A 480 -15.47 31.21 1.54
N PRO A 481 -14.45 32.08 1.42
CA PRO A 481 -13.58 32.09 0.25
C PRO A 481 -12.84 30.75 0.16
N ALA A 482 -12.75 30.24 -1.08
CA ALA A 482 -11.99 29.04 -1.39
C ALA A 482 -10.52 29.21 -1.00
N PHE A 483 -9.95 28.22 -0.31
CA PHE A 483 -8.51 28.18 -0.06
C PHE A 483 -7.80 27.77 -1.36
N LYS A 484 -6.94 28.67 -1.88
CA LYS A 484 -6.19 28.46 -3.14
C LYS A 484 -4.71 28.64 -2.88
N LYS A 485 -3.90 27.70 -3.35
CA LYS A 485 -2.44 27.80 -3.25
C LYS A 485 -1.77 27.20 -4.49
N ASP A 486 -0.80 27.93 -5.02
CA ASP A 486 0.02 27.53 -6.15
C ASP A 486 1.44 27.20 -5.68
N TYR A 487 2.05 26.22 -6.29
CA TYR A 487 3.42 25.78 -5.98
C TYR A 487 4.18 25.50 -7.27
N PHE A 488 5.48 25.77 -7.25
CA PHE A 488 6.43 25.28 -8.25
C PHE A 488 7.65 24.69 -7.56
N GLN A 489 8.03 23.47 -7.93
CA GLN A 489 9.18 22.79 -7.33
C GLN A 489 9.94 21.94 -8.34
N LEU A 490 11.25 21.78 -8.07
CA LEU A 490 12.15 20.93 -8.84
C LEU A 490 12.48 19.66 -8.04
N PHE A 491 12.48 18.53 -8.75
CA PHE A 491 12.72 17.18 -8.21
C PHE A 491 13.85 16.51 -8.99
N PRO A 492 15.11 16.72 -8.58
CA PRO A 492 16.25 16.03 -9.17
C PRO A 492 16.28 14.55 -8.76
N SER A 493 16.83 13.72 -9.65
CA SER A 493 17.13 12.31 -9.41
C SER A 493 18.48 11.94 -10.02
N ILE A 494 19.30 11.18 -9.30
CA ILE A 494 20.61 10.73 -9.74
C ILE A 494 20.78 9.27 -9.34
N PHE A 495 21.15 8.43 -10.28
CA PHE A 495 21.43 7.01 -10.08
C PHE A 495 22.80 6.71 -10.68
N MET A 496 23.63 6.05 -9.92
CA MET A 496 24.95 5.61 -10.35
C MET A 496 25.07 4.13 -10.05
N SER A 497 25.47 3.34 -11.03
CA SER A 497 25.76 1.93 -10.87
C SER A 497 27.17 1.62 -11.30
N TYR A 498 27.83 0.70 -10.60
CA TYR A 498 29.16 0.22 -10.94
C TYR A 498 29.22 -1.29 -10.80
N GLN A 499 29.54 -1.96 -11.91
CA GLN A 499 29.70 -3.41 -11.96
C GLN A 499 31.13 -3.77 -11.48
N LEU A 500 31.23 -4.21 -10.22
CA LEU A 500 32.49 -4.62 -9.62
C LEU A 500 33.07 -5.88 -10.30
N THR A 501 32.22 -6.89 -10.42
CA THR A 501 32.45 -8.15 -11.14
C THR A 501 31.15 -8.53 -11.87
N GLU A 502 31.14 -9.59 -12.68
CA GLU A 502 29.93 -10.10 -13.36
C GLU A 502 28.77 -10.42 -12.38
N THR A 503 29.11 -10.73 -11.14
CA THR A 503 28.15 -11.12 -10.10
C THR A 503 27.98 -10.09 -8.98
N GLN A 504 28.65 -8.93 -9.05
CA GLN A 504 28.64 -7.93 -7.99
C GLN A 504 28.42 -6.53 -8.55
N GLN A 505 27.41 -5.83 -8.03
CA GLN A 505 27.04 -4.50 -8.44
C GLN A 505 26.91 -3.58 -7.22
N LEU A 506 27.39 -2.36 -7.36
CA LEU A 506 27.20 -1.27 -6.40
C LEU A 506 26.32 -0.19 -7.05
N GLN A 507 25.36 0.37 -6.30
CA GLN A 507 24.50 1.44 -6.78
C GLN A 507 24.39 2.54 -5.72
N LEU A 508 24.47 3.79 -6.16
CA LEU A 508 24.24 4.98 -5.35
C LEU A 508 23.07 5.75 -5.97
N ASN A 509 22.02 6.02 -5.20
CA ASN A 509 20.82 6.70 -5.68
C ASN A 509 20.51 7.90 -4.79
N TYR A 510 20.10 8.99 -5.43
CA TYR A 510 19.54 10.17 -4.79
C TYR A 510 18.26 10.59 -5.50
N THR A 511 17.21 10.88 -4.72
CA THR A 511 15.97 11.47 -5.23
C THR A 511 15.35 12.43 -4.24
N ARG A 512 14.76 13.53 -4.73
CA ARG A 512 13.89 14.42 -3.96
C ARG A 512 12.45 14.11 -4.28
N ARG A 513 11.60 14.03 -3.25
CA ARG A 513 10.19 13.64 -3.34
C ARG A 513 9.32 14.54 -2.47
N LEU A 514 8.00 14.50 -2.69
CA LEU A 514 7.03 15.18 -1.83
C LEU A 514 5.86 14.25 -1.47
N ARG A 515 5.12 14.65 -0.42
CA ARG A 515 3.78 14.19 -0.11
C ARG A 515 2.86 15.40 0.00
N ARG A 516 1.79 15.43 -0.79
CA ARG A 516 0.74 16.45 -0.69
C ARG A 516 -0.28 16.06 0.38
N PRO A 517 -0.82 17.02 1.15
CA PRO A 517 -2.01 16.75 1.96
C PRO A 517 -3.15 16.31 1.03
N TRP A 518 -3.89 15.28 1.41
CA TRP A 518 -5.06 14.83 0.67
C TRP A 518 -6.34 15.52 1.19
N GLY A 519 -7.46 15.43 0.46
CA GLY A 519 -8.68 16.17 0.75
C GLY A 519 -9.17 16.06 2.19
N GLY A 520 -9.23 14.86 2.76
CA GLY A 520 -9.68 14.67 4.14
C GLY A 520 -8.73 15.22 5.21
N GLU A 521 -7.43 15.41 4.91
CA GLU A 521 -6.51 16.12 5.81
C GLU A 521 -6.73 17.65 5.77
N LEU A 522 -7.30 18.16 4.68
CA LEU A 522 -7.57 19.59 4.49
C LEU A 522 -9.00 19.99 4.90
N ASN A 523 -9.93 19.03 5.02
CA ASN A 523 -11.31 19.29 5.40
C ASN A 523 -11.42 19.60 6.89
N ASN A 524 -11.70 20.85 7.24
CA ASN A 524 -11.82 21.31 8.64
C ASN A 524 -13.14 20.94 9.33
N PHE A 525 -14.01 20.21 8.64
CA PHE A 525 -15.26 19.72 9.23
C PHE A 525 -15.00 18.76 10.40
N ARG A 526 -15.72 18.96 11.50
CA ARG A 526 -15.60 18.16 12.73
C ARG A 526 -16.38 16.84 12.60
N ASN A 527 -15.66 15.76 12.40
CA ASN A 527 -16.21 14.40 12.30
C ASN A 527 -16.34 13.80 13.72
N THR A 528 -17.59 13.49 14.11
CA THR A 528 -17.97 12.88 15.40
C THR A 528 -18.55 11.48 15.24
N SER A 529 -18.19 10.77 14.19
CA SER A 529 -18.63 9.37 13.97
C SER A 529 -18.13 8.44 15.09
N ASP A 530 -16.92 8.68 15.60
CA ASP A 530 -16.47 8.10 16.86
C ASP A 530 -16.91 9.01 18.02
N ALA A 531 -17.68 8.45 18.97
CA ALA A 531 -18.20 9.20 20.08
C ALA A 531 -17.14 9.60 21.11
N SER A 532 -15.92 9.01 21.04
CA SER A 532 -14.82 9.23 21.96
C SER A 532 -13.83 10.29 21.46
N ILE A 533 -13.82 10.62 20.18
CA ILE A 533 -12.86 11.55 19.60
C ILE A 533 -13.43 12.29 18.40
N THR A 534 -13.34 13.59 18.42
CA THR A 534 -13.69 14.45 17.28
C THR A 534 -12.46 14.64 16.40
N SER A 535 -12.55 14.24 15.13
CA SER A 535 -11.46 14.42 14.18
C SER A 535 -11.80 15.46 13.12
N TYR A 536 -10.81 16.28 12.74
CA TYR A 536 -10.96 17.28 11.69
C TYR A 536 -9.62 17.50 10.98
N GLY A 537 -9.67 18.06 9.77
CA GLY A 537 -8.49 18.39 8.98
C GLY A 537 -8.01 19.82 9.22
N ASN A 538 -6.88 20.16 8.59
CA ASN A 538 -6.26 21.48 8.65
C ASN A 538 -6.00 22.02 7.23
N PRO A 539 -6.76 23.01 6.75
CA PRO A 539 -6.58 23.58 5.42
C PRO A 539 -5.23 24.30 5.20
N LEU A 540 -4.52 24.63 6.29
CA LEU A 540 -3.22 25.31 6.24
C LEU A 540 -2.03 24.38 6.02
N LEU A 541 -2.25 23.07 5.93
CA LEU A 541 -1.17 22.11 5.72
C LEU A 541 -0.36 22.42 4.45
N THR A 542 0.95 22.26 4.57
CA THR A 542 1.91 22.34 3.48
C THR A 542 2.41 20.95 3.10
N PRO A 543 2.92 20.75 1.86
CA PRO A 543 3.50 19.47 1.47
C PRO A 543 4.73 19.10 2.28
N GLU A 544 4.92 17.81 2.58
CA GLU A 544 6.17 17.28 3.08
C GLU A 544 7.19 17.13 1.96
N TYR A 545 8.47 17.35 2.24
CA TYR A 545 9.58 17.14 1.32
C TYR A 545 10.59 16.15 1.88
N SER A 546 10.94 15.13 1.11
CA SER A 546 11.89 14.10 1.50
C SER A 546 13.04 14.01 0.51
N ASN A 547 14.28 13.98 1.01
CA ASN A 547 15.48 13.67 0.25
C ASN A 547 15.89 12.22 0.60
N SER A 548 15.99 11.36 -0.39
CA SER A 548 16.32 9.95 -0.21
C SER A 548 17.67 9.62 -0.82
N PHE A 549 18.59 9.16 0.01
CA PHE A 549 19.89 8.64 -0.40
C PHE A 549 19.91 7.14 -0.12
N SER A 550 20.41 6.34 -1.05
CA SER A 550 20.62 4.91 -0.82
C SER A 550 21.87 4.39 -1.50
N LEU A 551 22.56 3.51 -0.79
CA LEU A 551 23.71 2.75 -1.28
C LEU A 551 23.31 1.28 -1.27
N ASN A 552 23.32 0.64 -2.43
CA ASN A 552 22.92 -0.74 -2.61
C ASN A 552 24.10 -1.56 -3.10
N TYR A 553 24.33 -2.70 -2.48
CA TYR A 553 25.29 -3.70 -2.92
C TYR A 553 24.57 -5.01 -3.19
N LEU A 554 24.63 -5.46 -4.44
CA LEU A 554 24.10 -6.75 -4.87
C LEU A 554 25.26 -7.71 -5.12
N LYS A 555 25.15 -8.92 -4.57
CA LYS A 555 25.99 -10.07 -4.92
C LYS A 555 25.12 -11.24 -5.33
N GLN A 556 25.44 -11.85 -6.46
CA GLN A 556 24.77 -13.02 -7.00
C GLN A 556 25.73 -14.20 -7.06
N TRP A 557 25.22 -15.39 -6.83
CA TRP A 557 25.85 -16.70 -7.02
C TRP A 557 24.87 -17.57 -7.79
N ASP A 558 25.24 -18.71 -8.28
CA ASP A 558 24.37 -19.58 -9.11
C ASP A 558 23.01 -19.88 -8.46
N GLN A 559 22.95 -20.05 -7.13
CA GLN A 559 21.75 -20.43 -6.40
C GLN A 559 21.40 -19.44 -5.25
N HIS A 560 22.15 -18.36 -5.12
CA HIS A 560 22.01 -17.42 -4.01
C HIS A 560 22.14 -15.99 -4.49
N SER A 561 21.43 -15.08 -3.84
CA SER A 561 21.65 -13.65 -4.00
C SER A 561 21.52 -12.92 -2.67
N LEU A 562 22.32 -11.89 -2.48
CA LEU A 562 22.29 -11.00 -1.33
C LEU A 562 22.27 -9.56 -1.81
N LEU A 563 21.25 -8.82 -1.40
CA LEU A 563 21.15 -7.38 -1.57
C LEU A 563 21.27 -6.72 -0.19
N VAL A 564 22.22 -5.82 -0.06
CA VAL A 564 22.42 -4.96 1.11
C VAL A 564 22.13 -3.53 0.69
N SER A 565 21.18 -2.86 1.35
CA SER A 565 20.79 -1.48 1.06
C SER A 565 20.94 -0.64 2.32
N ALA A 566 21.85 0.33 2.33
CA ALA A 566 21.90 1.37 3.35
C ALA A 566 21.15 2.61 2.84
N TYR A 567 20.39 3.26 3.71
CA TYR A 567 19.61 4.43 3.31
C TYR A 567 19.60 5.51 4.38
N TYR A 568 19.46 6.77 3.92
CA TYR A 568 19.31 7.96 4.75
C TYR A 568 18.26 8.84 4.13
N ARG A 569 17.19 9.17 4.90
CA ARG A 569 16.03 9.91 4.42
C ARG A 569 15.61 10.99 5.42
N PRO A 570 16.13 12.21 5.32
CA PRO A 570 15.58 13.37 6.00
C PRO A 570 14.29 13.84 5.31
N THR A 571 13.29 14.19 6.11
CA THR A 571 11.99 14.72 5.67
C THR A 571 11.68 15.99 6.46
N SER A 572 11.26 17.06 5.77
CA SER A 572 10.78 18.31 6.36
C SER A 572 9.26 18.42 6.26
N ASP A 573 8.68 19.25 7.13
CA ASP A 573 7.25 19.57 7.16
C ASP A 573 6.35 18.32 7.29
N VAL A 574 6.78 17.36 8.10
CA VAL A 574 6.12 16.06 8.26
C VAL A 574 4.70 16.24 8.77
N ILE A 575 3.71 15.72 8.05
CA ILE A 575 2.30 15.77 8.43
C ILE A 575 2.00 14.61 9.38
N GLN A 576 1.63 14.92 10.62
CA GLN A 576 1.26 13.96 11.65
C GLN A 576 -0.06 14.34 12.30
N ARG A 577 -0.86 13.35 12.70
CA ARG A 577 -2.03 13.58 13.54
C ARG A 577 -1.60 13.78 14.97
N ILE A 578 -2.12 14.86 15.58
CA ILE A 578 -1.94 15.22 16.97
C ILE A 578 -3.27 14.98 17.67
N ASN A 579 -3.23 14.25 18.78
CA ASN A 579 -4.36 14.06 19.67
C ASN A 579 -4.19 14.98 20.88
N TYR A 580 -5.25 15.68 21.26
CA TYR A 580 -5.27 16.55 22.44
C TYR A 580 -6.63 16.54 23.09
N ARG A 581 -6.65 16.78 24.40
CA ARG A 581 -7.88 16.99 25.14
C ARG A 581 -8.12 18.49 25.23
N ASN A 582 -9.25 18.95 24.69
CA ASN A 582 -9.62 20.36 24.73
C ASN A 582 -9.97 20.76 26.18
N SER A 583 -9.36 21.85 26.67
CA SER A 583 -9.55 22.31 28.04
C SER A 583 -10.93 22.91 28.32
N THR A 584 -11.66 23.34 27.27
CA THR A 584 -12.96 23.98 27.39
C THR A 584 -14.11 22.98 27.57
N ASP A 585 -14.14 21.94 26.75
CA ASP A 585 -15.23 20.93 26.74
C ASP A 585 -14.81 19.56 27.29
N GLY A 586 -13.50 19.38 27.52
CA GLY A 586 -12.94 18.14 28.04
C GLY A 586 -12.94 16.97 27.04
N MET A 587 -13.32 17.21 25.77
CA MET A 587 -13.40 16.19 24.74
C MET A 587 -12.05 15.94 24.07
N MET A 588 -11.87 14.75 23.51
CA MET A 588 -10.70 14.42 22.71
C MET A 588 -10.84 14.90 21.28
N TYR A 589 -9.79 15.52 20.77
CA TYR A 589 -9.67 15.99 19.39
C TYR A 589 -8.47 15.38 18.70
N SER A 590 -8.57 15.20 17.36
CA SER A 590 -7.50 14.71 16.51
C SER A 590 -7.42 15.53 15.23
N THR A 591 -6.27 16.16 14.98
CA THR A 591 -6.06 17.00 13.79
C THR A 591 -4.67 16.79 13.20
N PRO A 592 -4.49 16.83 11.86
CA PRO A 592 -3.17 16.77 11.24
C PRO A 592 -2.48 18.14 11.33
N GLN A 593 -1.17 18.12 11.58
CA GLN A 593 -0.31 19.30 11.60
C GLN A 593 1.01 19.00 10.88
N ASN A 594 1.64 20.02 10.29
CA ASN A 594 3.03 19.91 9.84
C ASN A 594 3.92 19.99 11.09
N VAL A 595 4.19 18.83 11.70
CA VAL A 595 5.12 18.74 12.83
C VAL A 595 6.54 18.74 12.28
N ALA A 596 7.49 19.20 13.01
CA ALA A 596 8.94 19.19 12.85
C ALA A 596 9.55 18.38 11.66
N LYS A 597 10.82 18.06 11.74
CA LYS A 597 11.55 17.21 10.78
C LYS A 597 11.61 15.78 11.30
N SER A 598 11.70 14.85 10.36
CA SER A 598 12.02 13.46 10.72
C SER A 598 13.21 12.96 9.91
N THR A 599 13.90 11.97 10.47
CA THR A 599 15.03 11.31 9.82
C THR A 599 14.86 9.79 9.96
N SER A 600 14.95 9.08 8.85
CA SER A 600 14.99 7.62 8.82
C SER A 600 16.31 7.15 8.24
N THR A 601 17.10 6.41 9.02
CA THR A 601 18.39 5.86 8.61
C THR A 601 18.40 4.37 8.89
N GLY A 602 18.79 3.56 7.91
CA GLY A 602 18.72 2.11 8.12
C GLY A 602 19.51 1.28 7.14
N ILE A 603 19.54 -0.03 7.41
CA ILE A 603 20.12 -1.06 6.58
C ILE A 603 19.08 -2.15 6.33
N GLU A 604 18.84 -2.45 5.07
CA GLU A 604 17.97 -3.53 4.62
C GLU A 604 18.80 -4.65 4.00
N LEU A 605 18.58 -5.88 4.45
CA LEU A 605 19.19 -7.09 3.95
C LEU A 605 18.12 -7.94 3.29
N THR A 606 18.30 -8.26 2.01
CA THR A 606 17.44 -9.20 1.28
C THR A 606 18.27 -10.33 0.74
N GLY A 607 18.01 -11.53 1.24
CA GLY A 607 18.66 -12.77 0.80
C GLY A 607 17.68 -13.65 0.04
N LYS A 608 18.15 -14.26 -1.06
CA LYS A 608 17.41 -15.31 -1.74
C LYS A 608 18.36 -16.50 -1.92
N ASN A 609 17.92 -17.66 -1.44
CA ASN A 609 18.76 -18.84 -1.36
C ASN A 609 17.96 -20.07 -1.85
N LYS A 610 18.53 -20.82 -2.78
CA LYS A 610 18.01 -22.12 -3.17
C LYS A 610 18.78 -23.20 -2.43
N ILE A 611 18.12 -23.90 -1.53
CA ILE A 611 18.71 -24.92 -0.66
C ILE A 611 18.29 -26.31 -1.16
N ALA A 612 19.28 -27.19 -1.39
CA ALA A 612 19.04 -28.58 -1.76
C ALA A 612 18.06 -28.77 -2.96
N ARG A 613 17.98 -27.83 -3.90
CA ARG A 613 17.11 -27.82 -5.08
C ARG A 613 15.60 -27.85 -4.81
N ILE A 614 15.18 -28.07 -3.57
CA ILE A 614 13.79 -28.22 -3.19
C ILE A 614 13.24 -27.08 -2.33
N ILE A 615 14.11 -26.25 -1.76
CA ILE A 615 13.74 -25.11 -0.89
C ILE A 615 14.21 -23.81 -1.51
N ASP A 616 13.30 -22.92 -1.86
CA ASP A 616 13.56 -21.54 -2.17
C ASP A 616 13.28 -20.69 -0.92
N LEU A 617 14.33 -20.12 -0.31
CA LEU A 617 14.25 -19.31 0.90
C LEU A 617 14.48 -17.84 0.57
N THR A 618 13.49 -16.99 0.83
CA THR A 618 13.63 -15.54 0.77
C THR A 618 13.62 -14.98 2.19
N THR A 619 14.64 -14.21 2.53
CA THR A 619 14.78 -13.53 3.82
C THR A 619 14.87 -12.04 3.59
N ASN A 620 14.14 -11.24 4.35
CA ASN A 620 14.28 -9.79 4.36
C ASN A 620 14.36 -9.33 5.81
N VAL A 621 15.36 -8.51 6.13
CA VAL A 621 15.53 -7.89 7.44
C VAL A 621 15.81 -6.41 7.21
N ASN A 622 15.02 -5.53 7.80
CA ASN A 622 15.21 -4.10 7.77
C ASN A 622 15.46 -3.60 9.19
N LEU A 623 16.59 -2.98 9.41
CA LEU A 623 17.05 -2.42 10.67
C LEU A 623 17.13 -0.90 10.50
N TYR A 624 16.36 -0.12 11.24
CA TYR A 624 16.36 1.32 11.05
C TYR A 624 16.18 2.10 12.36
N TYR A 625 16.81 3.25 12.37
CA TYR A 625 16.65 4.28 13.36
C TYR A 625 15.75 5.37 12.80
N TYR A 626 14.65 5.64 13.48
CA TYR A 626 13.72 6.71 13.16
C TYR A 626 13.75 7.76 14.25
N LYS A 627 13.94 9.02 13.87
CA LYS A 627 13.90 10.16 14.76
C LYS A 627 12.84 11.14 14.26
N LEU A 628 11.97 11.58 15.16
CA LEU A 628 11.07 12.71 14.97
C LEU A 628 11.52 13.80 15.95
N ASP A 629 11.71 15.03 15.46
CA ASP A 629 12.11 16.15 16.30
C ASP A 629 10.94 16.61 17.19
N ASP A 630 11.24 17.44 18.20
CA ASP A 630 10.24 18.05 19.08
C ASP A 630 9.29 18.94 18.28
N PHE A 631 8.08 19.07 18.78
CA PHE A 631 7.13 20.02 18.23
C PHE A 631 6.32 20.71 19.35
N SER A 632 5.88 21.93 19.07
CA SER A 632 4.96 22.68 19.90
C SER A 632 4.02 23.46 19.00
N TYR A 633 2.73 23.26 19.20
CA TYR A 633 1.67 23.92 18.43
C TYR A 633 0.65 24.55 19.36
N ASP A 634 0.22 25.75 19.01
CA ASP A 634 -0.96 26.36 19.61
C ASP A 634 -2.18 25.95 18.76
N ILE A 635 -3.08 25.20 19.37
CA ILE A 635 -4.30 24.69 18.75
C ILE A 635 -5.47 25.21 19.61
N GLU A 636 -6.30 26.09 19.03
CA GLU A 636 -7.46 26.69 19.72
C GLU A 636 -7.10 27.34 21.07
N GLY A 637 -5.93 28.01 21.16
CA GLY A 637 -5.46 28.67 22.38
C GLY A 637 -4.87 27.72 23.42
N GLN A 638 -4.66 26.45 23.07
CA GLN A 638 -4.02 25.46 23.92
C GLN A 638 -2.70 24.98 23.28
N THR A 639 -1.60 25.10 24.01
CA THR A 639 -0.30 24.62 23.55
C THR A 639 -0.25 23.08 23.66
N VAL A 640 -0.10 22.41 22.53
CA VAL A 640 0.10 20.95 22.43
C VAL A 640 1.56 20.68 22.06
N THR A 641 2.26 19.94 22.90
CA THR A 641 3.67 19.62 22.73
C THR A 641 3.87 18.12 22.45
N GLY A 642 4.92 17.81 21.73
CA GLY A 642 5.43 16.46 21.60
C GLY A 642 6.96 16.47 21.71
N ASN A 643 7.48 15.67 22.62
CA ASN A 643 8.93 15.57 22.82
C ASN A 643 9.57 14.76 21.69
N ALA A 644 10.82 15.07 21.34
CA ALA A 644 11.62 14.27 20.41
C ALA A 644 11.54 12.80 20.78
N ARG A 645 11.25 12.00 19.77
CA ARG A 645 11.19 10.54 19.95
C ARG A 645 12.05 9.87 18.91
N ASP A 646 12.92 9.04 19.41
CA ASP A 646 13.76 8.20 18.58
C ASP A 646 13.55 6.73 18.93
N ASN A 647 13.73 5.89 17.95
CA ASN A 647 13.66 4.46 18.17
C ASN A 647 14.45 3.67 17.13
N PHE A 648 15.12 2.66 17.64
CA PHE A 648 15.63 1.59 16.81
C PHE A 648 14.51 0.56 16.59
N THR A 649 14.08 0.44 15.34
CA THR A 649 13.01 -0.46 14.91
C THR A 649 13.57 -1.47 13.92
N TRP A 650 13.06 -2.68 13.94
CA TRP A 650 13.41 -3.66 12.93
C TRP A 650 12.22 -4.53 12.57
N ASN A 651 12.19 -4.96 11.33
CA ASN A 651 11.25 -5.95 10.85
C ASN A 651 11.99 -7.06 10.11
N ALA A 652 11.44 -8.26 10.18
CA ALA A 652 11.99 -9.41 9.50
C ALA A 652 10.87 -10.20 8.83
N ARG A 653 11.17 -10.74 7.65
CA ARG A 653 10.29 -11.64 6.91
C ARG A 653 11.10 -12.81 6.39
N ILE A 654 10.51 -13.99 6.51
CA ILE A 654 11.06 -15.25 5.98
C ILE A 654 9.96 -15.90 5.15
N ILE A 655 10.26 -16.28 3.90
CA ILE A 655 9.39 -17.04 3.02
C ILE A 655 10.17 -18.28 2.59
N ALA A 656 9.69 -19.45 2.96
CA ALA A 656 10.22 -20.74 2.53
C ALA A 656 9.20 -21.39 1.59
N GLN A 657 9.63 -21.64 0.34
CA GLN A 657 8.85 -22.34 -0.66
C GLN A 657 9.51 -23.70 -0.92
N LEU A 658 8.74 -24.77 -0.78
CA LEU A 658 9.18 -26.13 -0.96
C LEU A 658 8.53 -26.71 -2.23
N THR A 659 9.36 -27.26 -3.11
CA THR A 659 8.91 -28.03 -4.28
C THR A 659 9.08 -29.50 -3.96
N LEU A 660 7.96 -30.22 -3.79
CA LEU A 660 7.91 -31.61 -3.40
C LEU A 660 7.65 -32.50 -4.64
N PRO A 661 7.89 -33.82 -4.56
CA PRO A 661 7.44 -34.77 -5.58
C PRO A 661 5.93 -34.65 -5.86
N TRP A 662 5.49 -35.24 -6.98
CA TRP A 662 4.07 -35.28 -7.42
C TRP A 662 3.44 -33.92 -7.70
N ASP A 663 4.23 -32.92 -8.15
CA ASP A 663 3.76 -31.56 -8.44
C ASP A 663 3.06 -30.87 -7.25
N ILE A 664 3.51 -31.18 -6.04
CA ILE A 664 3.10 -30.50 -4.81
C ILE A 664 4.09 -29.37 -4.51
N SER A 665 3.56 -28.19 -4.20
CA SER A 665 4.35 -27.07 -3.71
C SER A 665 3.77 -26.59 -2.39
N MET A 666 4.64 -26.26 -1.44
CA MET A 666 4.25 -25.70 -0.14
C MET A 666 4.95 -24.35 0.06
N GLN A 667 4.31 -23.43 0.75
CA GLN A 667 4.91 -22.17 1.16
C GLN A 667 4.57 -21.88 2.60
N ILE A 668 5.57 -21.45 3.36
CA ILE A 668 5.44 -20.95 4.73
C ILE A 668 6.06 -19.56 4.75
N SER A 669 5.34 -18.57 5.26
CA SER A 669 5.86 -17.23 5.46
C SER A 669 5.67 -16.78 6.90
N GLY A 670 6.72 -16.27 7.51
CA GLY A 670 6.75 -15.66 8.83
C GLY A 670 7.10 -14.19 8.74
N ARG A 671 6.47 -13.37 9.58
CA ARG A 671 6.73 -11.93 9.68
C ARG A 671 6.83 -11.53 11.14
N TYR A 672 7.80 -10.70 11.44
CA TYR A 672 7.98 -10.05 12.73
C TYR A 672 8.22 -8.55 12.53
N ASN A 673 7.48 -7.72 13.25
CA ASN A 673 7.74 -6.29 13.39
C ASN A 673 8.06 -6.02 14.86
N SER A 674 9.15 -5.31 15.14
CA SER A 674 9.49 -4.91 16.51
C SER A 674 8.58 -3.77 16.98
N ARG A 675 8.69 -3.38 18.24
CA ARG A 675 8.05 -2.19 18.79
C ARG A 675 8.42 -0.97 17.93
N GLN A 676 7.40 -0.14 17.59
CA GLN A 676 7.54 1.06 16.77
C GLN A 676 7.09 2.28 17.57
N VAL A 677 7.87 3.35 17.57
CA VAL A 677 7.48 4.64 18.16
C VAL A 677 6.58 5.40 17.17
N ILE A 678 5.56 6.05 17.70
CA ILE A 678 4.65 6.98 17.01
C ILE A 678 4.68 8.33 17.71
N THR A 679 4.06 9.36 17.13
CA THR A 679 4.13 10.77 17.56
C THR A 679 3.94 10.97 19.07
N GLN A 680 2.96 10.30 19.68
CA GLN A 680 2.63 10.44 21.10
C GLN A 680 2.72 9.11 21.87
N GLY A 681 3.47 8.10 21.36
CA GLY A 681 3.52 6.82 22.02
C GLY A 681 4.24 5.73 21.26
N TYR A 682 3.69 4.51 21.30
CA TYR A 682 4.30 3.38 20.61
C TYR A 682 3.27 2.31 20.23
N ARG A 683 3.65 1.47 19.28
CA ARG A 683 2.97 0.21 18.92
C ARG A 683 3.82 -0.97 19.38
N PRO A 684 3.25 -1.98 20.04
CA PRO A 684 3.96 -3.19 20.44
C PRO A 684 4.45 -4.03 19.26
N ALA A 685 5.36 -4.96 19.55
CA ALA A 685 5.84 -5.92 18.55
C ALA A 685 4.73 -6.86 18.08
N GLN A 686 4.79 -7.24 16.79
CA GLN A 686 3.82 -8.12 16.15
C GLN A 686 4.51 -9.28 15.43
N ILE A 687 3.92 -10.48 15.52
CA ILE A 687 4.33 -11.66 14.79
C ILE A 687 3.12 -12.27 14.07
N SER A 688 3.32 -12.77 12.84
CA SER A 688 2.30 -13.54 12.12
C SER A 688 2.93 -14.59 11.22
N MET A 689 2.15 -15.62 10.88
CA MET A 689 2.57 -16.72 10.02
C MET A 689 1.44 -17.13 9.08
N ASP A 690 1.77 -17.35 7.80
CA ASP A 690 0.88 -17.88 6.77
C ASP A 690 1.47 -19.17 6.21
N ALA A 691 0.60 -20.11 5.77
CA ALA A 691 0.99 -21.37 5.17
C ALA A 691 0.09 -21.69 3.96
N ALA A 692 0.66 -22.30 2.92
CA ALA A 692 -0.10 -22.73 1.75
C ALA A 692 0.44 -24.05 1.16
N VAL A 693 -0.46 -24.82 0.56
CA VAL A 693 -0.16 -26.02 -0.22
C VAL A 693 -0.88 -25.93 -1.56
N LYS A 694 -0.18 -26.27 -2.62
CA LYS A 694 -0.69 -26.30 -4.00
C LYS A 694 -0.34 -27.61 -4.65
N LYS A 695 -1.31 -28.22 -5.33
CA LYS A 695 -1.17 -29.44 -6.12
C LYS A 695 -1.60 -29.17 -7.55
N ASN A 696 -0.73 -29.51 -8.52
CA ASN A 696 -1.05 -29.46 -9.94
C ASN A 696 -1.45 -30.85 -10.42
N PHE A 697 -2.49 -30.88 -11.28
CA PHE A 697 -2.98 -32.09 -11.94
C PHE A 697 -3.00 -31.87 -13.46
N PHE A 698 -2.91 -32.94 -14.23
CA PHE A 698 -3.07 -32.94 -15.70
C PHE A 698 -2.17 -31.89 -16.39
N ASN A 699 -0.86 -31.90 -16.10
CA ASN A 699 0.10 -30.93 -16.64
C ASN A 699 -0.31 -29.47 -16.36
N ARG A 700 -0.77 -29.20 -15.15
CA ARG A 700 -1.26 -27.88 -14.67
C ARG A 700 -2.58 -27.43 -15.30
N ALA A 701 -3.32 -28.29 -16.02
CA ALA A 701 -4.66 -27.95 -16.48
C ALA A 701 -5.63 -27.75 -15.31
N LEU A 702 -5.46 -28.50 -14.21
CA LEU A 702 -6.23 -28.32 -12.98
C LEU A 702 -5.28 -28.08 -11.80
N VAL A 703 -5.57 -27.06 -10.99
CA VAL A 703 -4.77 -26.67 -9.83
C VAL A 703 -5.67 -26.58 -8.60
N LEU A 704 -5.32 -27.33 -7.55
CA LEU A 704 -5.93 -27.22 -6.23
C LEU A 704 -4.98 -26.47 -5.31
N SER A 705 -5.46 -25.41 -4.62
CA SER A 705 -4.69 -24.69 -3.61
C SER A 705 -5.47 -24.55 -2.30
N ILE A 706 -4.76 -24.75 -1.20
CA ILE A 706 -5.25 -24.54 0.16
C ILE A 706 -4.28 -23.56 0.82
N ASN A 707 -4.78 -22.42 1.29
CA ASN A 707 -3.95 -21.48 2.03
C ASN A 707 -4.59 -21.11 3.37
N CYS A 708 -3.77 -21.09 4.42
CA CYS A 708 -4.13 -20.68 5.77
C CYS A 708 -3.40 -19.38 6.07
N ARG A 709 -4.15 -18.31 6.20
CA ARG A 709 -3.65 -16.99 6.61
C ARG A 709 -3.68 -16.89 8.11
N ASP A 710 -2.65 -16.27 8.69
CA ASP A 710 -2.49 -16.03 10.12
C ASP A 710 -2.79 -17.27 10.97
N VAL A 711 -1.98 -18.31 10.79
CA VAL A 711 -2.15 -19.63 11.42
C VAL A 711 -2.40 -19.52 12.92
N PHE A 712 -1.72 -18.56 13.59
CA PHE A 712 -1.82 -18.36 15.04
C PHE A 712 -2.92 -17.39 15.48
N ASN A 713 -3.65 -16.74 14.52
CA ASN A 713 -4.63 -15.67 14.81
C ASN A 713 -4.03 -14.54 15.65
N SER A 714 -2.79 -14.17 15.34
CA SER A 714 -1.94 -13.27 16.10
C SER A 714 -1.96 -11.81 15.61
N ARG A 715 -2.53 -11.56 14.43
CA ARG A 715 -2.60 -10.21 13.85
C ARG A 715 -3.53 -9.34 14.65
N LYS A 716 -2.98 -8.25 15.20
CA LYS A 716 -3.69 -7.24 15.96
C LYS A 716 -2.94 -5.90 15.83
N TRP A 717 -3.66 -4.81 15.91
CA TRP A 717 -3.08 -3.48 15.95
C TRP A 717 -3.30 -2.91 17.34
N GLU A 718 -2.23 -2.72 18.05
CA GLU A 718 -2.22 -2.11 19.38
C GLU A 718 -1.44 -0.81 19.33
N SER A 719 -1.88 0.18 20.10
CA SER A 719 -1.14 1.41 20.34
C SER A 719 -1.35 1.90 21.75
N TYR A 720 -0.28 2.46 22.29
CA TYR A 720 -0.26 3.19 23.56
C TYR A 720 0.11 4.63 23.23
N THR A 721 -0.77 5.57 23.55
CA THR A 721 -0.55 7.01 23.34
C THR A 721 -0.72 7.74 24.64
N SER A 722 0.09 8.78 24.89
CA SER A 722 0.03 9.56 26.11
C SER A 722 0.49 11.00 25.89
N SER A 723 -0.07 11.90 26.67
CA SER A 723 0.34 13.29 26.84
C SER A 723 0.27 13.66 28.33
N ASP A 724 0.47 14.91 28.67
CA ASP A 724 0.32 15.41 30.04
C ASP A 724 -1.14 15.35 30.52
N THR A 725 -2.12 15.25 29.60
CA THR A 725 -3.55 15.32 29.89
C THR A 725 -4.29 14.00 29.72
N PHE A 726 -3.68 12.99 29.09
CA PHE A 726 -4.31 11.70 28.90
C PHE A 726 -3.29 10.55 28.71
N SER A 727 -3.74 9.33 29.01
CA SER A 727 -3.12 8.07 28.63
C SER A 727 -4.16 7.20 27.94
N ARG A 728 -3.86 6.62 26.77
CA ARG A 728 -4.81 5.81 26.00
C ARG A 728 -4.16 4.54 25.45
N TYR A 729 -4.81 3.42 25.73
CA TYR A 729 -4.59 2.15 25.06
C TYR A 729 -5.64 1.95 23.96
N SER A 730 -5.25 1.43 22.80
CA SER A 730 -6.18 1.07 21.72
C SER A 730 -5.80 -0.25 21.10
N LEU A 731 -6.77 -1.12 20.91
CA LEU A 731 -6.65 -2.41 20.23
C LEU A 731 -7.66 -2.49 19.08
N ASN A 732 -7.19 -2.85 17.90
CA ASN A 732 -8.02 -3.24 16.77
C ASN A 732 -7.64 -4.67 16.36
N LYS A 733 -8.55 -5.62 16.55
CA LYS A 733 -8.34 -7.03 16.25
C LYS A 733 -9.44 -7.56 15.34
N ARG A 734 -9.09 -7.85 14.09
CA ARG A 734 -9.96 -8.58 13.16
C ARG A 734 -9.73 -10.08 13.31
N ARG A 735 -10.75 -10.89 13.07
CA ARG A 735 -10.60 -12.34 12.94
C ARG A 735 -9.78 -12.61 11.68
N SER A 736 -8.46 -12.77 11.82
CA SER A 736 -7.51 -12.85 10.70
C SER A 736 -7.29 -14.27 10.19
N ARG A 737 -7.38 -15.30 11.07
CA ARG A 737 -7.20 -16.68 10.64
C ARG A 737 -8.30 -17.13 9.69
N THR A 738 -7.89 -17.50 8.46
CA THR A 738 -8.80 -17.94 7.40
C THR A 738 -8.13 -19.03 6.59
N VAL A 739 -8.85 -20.13 6.36
CA VAL A 739 -8.43 -21.17 5.41
C VAL A 739 -9.24 -21.01 4.14
N ASN A 740 -8.56 -20.88 3.00
CA ASN A 740 -9.15 -20.75 1.68
C ASN A 740 -8.87 -22.02 0.87
N PHE A 741 -9.88 -22.50 0.18
CA PHE A 741 -9.83 -23.63 -0.75
C PHE A 741 -10.13 -23.10 -2.15
N ASN A 742 -9.25 -23.38 -3.12
CA ASN A 742 -9.38 -22.87 -4.48
C ASN A 742 -9.14 -23.96 -5.48
N LEU A 743 -9.96 -23.97 -6.52
CA LEU A 743 -9.82 -24.80 -7.68
C LEU A 743 -9.70 -23.91 -8.92
N THR A 744 -8.63 -24.10 -9.70
CA THR A 744 -8.37 -23.35 -10.93
C THR A 744 -8.29 -24.34 -12.10
N TRP A 745 -9.06 -24.07 -13.14
CA TRP A 745 -9.00 -24.77 -14.41
C TRP A 745 -8.38 -23.87 -15.47
N ASN A 746 -7.25 -24.31 -16.06
CA ASN A 746 -6.56 -23.62 -17.13
C ASN A 746 -6.89 -24.29 -18.47
N PHE A 747 -7.22 -23.51 -19.48
CA PHE A 747 -7.64 -24.01 -20.80
C PHE A 747 -7.02 -23.19 -21.93
N GLY A 748 -7.09 -23.77 -23.14
CA GLY A 748 -6.64 -23.14 -24.37
C GLY A 748 -5.30 -23.64 -24.88
N ASN A 749 -4.98 -23.29 -26.13
CA ASN A 749 -3.78 -23.71 -26.82
C ASN A 749 -2.76 -22.57 -26.85
N SER A 750 -1.66 -22.73 -26.14
CA SER A 750 -0.56 -21.76 -26.09
C SER A 750 0.63 -22.28 -26.87
N GLN A 751 0.52 -22.33 -28.20
CA GLN A 751 1.65 -22.70 -29.04
C GLN A 751 2.43 -21.47 -29.48
N GLY A 752 3.68 -21.38 -29.02
CA GLY A 752 4.72 -20.49 -29.53
C GLY A 752 4.68 -19.05 -29.03
N LYS A 753 5.84 -18.47 -28.76
CA LYS A 753 6.04 -17.02 -28.57
C LYS A 753 5.75 -16.28 -29.88
N LYS A 754 5.07 -15.14 -29.85
CA LYS A 754 4.93 -14.26 -31.01
C LYS A 754 6.29 -13.76 -31.50
N LYS A 755 6.51 -13.75 -32.81
CA LYS A 755 7.71 -13.18 -33.42
C LYS A 755 7.98 -11.72 -33.05
N ARG A 756 6.94 -10.97 -32.60
CA ARG A 756 7.01 -9.56 -32.17
C ARG A 756 7.30 -9.38 -30.67
N GLU A 757 7.11 -10.42 -29.84
CA GLU A 757 7.54 -10.42 -28.44
C GLU A 757 9.08 -10.42 -28.31
N ALA A 758 9.80 -11.03 -29.26
CA ALA A 758 11.25 -10.94 -29.30
C ALA A 758 11.71 -9.48 -29.40
N GLN A 759 11.07 -8.65 -30.26
CA GLN A 759 11.42 -7.23 -30.39
C GLN A 759 11.03 -6.37 -29.17
N ASN A 760 9.92 -6.69 -28.47
CA ASN A 760 9.53 -5.96 -27.26
C ASN A 760 10.26 -6.48 -26.00
N ASN A 761 10.57 -7.78 -25.95
CA ASN A 761 11.39 -8.35 -24.88
C ASN A 761 12.87 -7.96 -25.04
N GLU A 762 13.40 -7.83 -26.25
CA GLU A 762 14.71 -7.24 -26.50
C GLU A 762 14.77 -5.78 -25.98
N ASN A 763 13.68 -5.00 -26.11
CA ASN A 763 13.59 -3.65 -25.50
C ASN A 763 13.48 -3.70 -23.98
N GLU A 764 12.85 -4.73 -23.38
CA GLU A 764 12.79 -4.92 -21.92
C GLU A 764 14.03 -5.65 -21.39
N GLU A 765 14.65 -6.53 -22.17
CA GLU A 765 15.90 -7.24 -21.83
C GLU A 765 17.13 -6.37 -22.05
N GLU A 766 17.14 -5.45 -23.02
CA GLU A 766 18.18 -4.44 -23.17
C GLU A 766 18.14 -3.36 -22.07
N GLU A 767 16.97 -3.05 -21.50
CA GLU A 767 16.87 -2.33 -20.21
C GLU A 767 17.43 -3.14 -19.03
N MET A 768 17.47 -4.48 -19.14
CA MET A 768 18.07 -5.37 -18.15
C MET A 768 19.58 -5.53 -18.32
N SER A 769 20.12 -5.33 -19.50
CA SER A 769 21.55 -5.54 -19.82
C SER A 769 22.45 -4.32 -19.64
N VAL A 770 22.12 -3.43 -18.70
CA VAL A 770 23.12 -2.50 -18.14
C VAL A 770 24.13 -3.31 -17.29
N GLY A 771 24.74 -4.32 -17.85
CA GLY A 771 25.70 -5.15 -17.16
C GLY A 771 26.23 -6.38 -17.90
N GLY A 772 25.76 -6.66 -19.10
CA GLY A 772 26.31 -7.76 -19.88
C GLY A 772 27.01 -7.27 -21.13
N TYR A 773 28.30 -7.05 -21.08
CA TYR A 773 29.13 -6.94 -22.28
C TYR A 773 29.93 -8.20 -22.43
N ASP A 774 29.76 -8.89 -23.55
CA ASP A 774 30.78 -9.72 -24.13
C ASP A 774 31.99 -8.86 -24.54
N MET A 775 33.12 -9.27 -24.04
CA MET A 775 34.55 -9.00 -24.17
C MET A 775 35.19 -8.30 -23.07
#